data_28e0966ea2124d4aaedc18b0a8ef4cea
#
_entry.id   28e0966ea2124d4aaedc18b0a8ef4cea
#
_cell.length_a   1.000
_cell.length_b   1.000
_cell.length_c   1.000
_cell.angle_alpha   90.00
_cell.angle_beta   90.00
_cell.angle_gamma   90.00
#
_symmetry.space_group_name_H-M   'P 1'
#
loop_
_entity.id
_entity.type
_entity.pdbx_description
1 polymer ?
#
loop_
_entity_poly.entity_id
_entity_poly.type
_entity_poly.pdbx_seq_one_letter_code
_entity_poly.pdbx_strand_id
1 'polypeptide(L)'
;MIDRNSQFPEISLCEVLNRLRAGATVVTPNRRLALTLTRKFDQIYTRASVSAWHTADVLPFSAFLERIHSNALYSDQAHVVPQLLSIWQERLLWQSIIVSSDADHPLLQHSQAAELAQQAWELLHCWDLMQKFTHFPLSKDANHFLSWANSYCDITKNKRQIDAARLCDWITENYQCVFLEKSTSFIGYGFDFFTPQQARLLRKLHDDGRQVSVAYPESSDQIASAPCLKKKGHVEFATTDDEIYHAAVWSRTRLEENPQALIGIVAPNLTSVRNAIQRIFKSVMYPDACWISPNGNDIVPFNISLGLPLSSYPLIDAALLCLSLLQKEIPFNRASQFIHSPFWVGGESERIPRALLDAELRQLSEPAITLDQLVQLIKKIRGEATCPLLLQCFNELVALRDTKLPQSSGYAIFARVFTEALQRLGFPGERKLNSEEYQTVQKWQSILIEFASSGQNAASVSFYQALSHLKQIAQKTLFQPESLDVPIQILGVLEANHVIFDHLWVMGVSDEQWPLRPNPNPFIPVELQSQTQLPFVSPSQAFAYSKKLTQRWLNSADEVILSYPKNDDDGNALQASPLIHSVAKIPIHLATWQSQDELIAQSCKLESDSDHQAFALSEKTLEKPLKGGTAVIKDYAACPIRALIKHRLN
;
A
#
# COMPACT_ATOMS: atom_id res chain seq x y z
N MET A 1 11.80 -5.78 28.70
CA MET A 1 11.93 -6.50 27.42
C MET A 1 12.95 -7.59 27.63
N ILE A 2 12.57 -8.84 27.54
CA ILE A 2 13.50 -9.95 27.53
C ILE A 2 14.19 -9.89 26.17
N ASP A 3 15.50 -9.78 26.19
CA ASP A 3 16.33 -9.81 24.98
C ASP A 3 16.27 -11.24 24.42
N ARG A 4 15.23 -11.52 23.63
CA ARG A 4 14.94 -12.87 23.10
C ARG A 4 15.91 -13.26 21.97
N ASN A 5 16.75 -12.34 21.51
CA ASN A 5 17.76 -12.58 20.48
C ASN A 5 19.07 -13.14 21.09
N SER A 6 19.23 -13.10 22.41
CA SER A 6 20.44 -13.58 23.10
C SER A 6 20.68 -15.10 23.03
N GLN A 7 19.79 -15.85 22.38
CA GLN A 7 19.91 -17.31 22.24
C GLN A 7 20.87 -17.74 21.11
N PHE A 8 21.17 -16.85 20.17
CA PHE A 8 22.03 -17.14 19.03
C PHE A 8 23.24 -16.22 19.02
N PRO A 9 24.42 -16.71 18.55
CA PRO A 9 25.61 -15.89 18.47
C PRO A 9 25.44 -14.71 17.53
N GLU A 10 25.82 -13.52 17.99
CA GLU A 10 25.85 -12.31 17.17
C GLU A 10 27.11 -12.27 16.32
N ILE A 11 26.97 -11.92 15.05
CA ILE A 11 28.05 -11.80 14.09
C ILE A 11 28.08 -10.42 13.44
N SER A 12 29.26 -9.97 13.02
CA SER A 12 29.43 -8.68 12.33
C SER A 12 28.89 -8.72 10.91
N LEU A 13 28.60 -7.54 10.33
CA LEU A 13 28.19 -7.41 8.93
C LEU A 13 29.23 -8.00 7.96
N CYS A 14 30.52 -7.85 8.27
CA CYS A 14 31.59 -8.44 7.48
C CYS A 14 31.49 -9.97 7.43
N GLU A 15 31.22 -10.59 8.56
CA GLU A 15 30.99 -12.03 8.66
C GLU A 15 29.74 -12.48 7.93
N VAL A 16 28.63 -11.69 7.99
CA VAL A 16 27.41 -11.94 7.21
C VAL A 16 27.72 -12.00 5.71
N LEU A 17 28.45 -11.02 5.19
CA LEU A 17 28.83 -10.95 3.78
C LEU A 17 29.75 -12.12 3.37
N ASN A 18 30.65 -12.54 4.25
CA ASN A 18 31.50 -13.69 4.00
C ASN A 18 30.71 -15.01 3.96
N ARG A 19 29.77 -15.19 4.87
CA ARG A 19 28.90 -16.37 4.88
C ARG A 19 27.92 -16.40 3.71
N LEU A 20 27.42 -15.23 3.26
CA LEU A 20 26.64 -15.15 2.03
C LEU A 20 27.43 -15.63 0.81
N ARG A 21 28.73 -15.30 0.71
CA ARG A 21 29.63 -15.85 -0.32
C ARG A 21 29.77 -17.36 -0.24
N ALA A 22 29.70 -17.91 0.95
CA ALA A 22 29.77 -19.35 1.21
C ALA A 22 28.41 -20.06 1.03
N GLY A 23 27.34 -19.35 0.60
CA GLY A 23 26.02 -19.92 0.37
C GLY A 23 25.11 -19.95 1.61
N ALA A 24 25.33 -19.08 2.58
CA ALA A 24 24.40 -18.91 3.70
C ALA A 24 23.08 -18.27 3.24
N THR A 25 21.99 -18.64 3.93
CA THR A 25 20.68 -18.00 3.77
C THR A 25 20.51 -16.93 4.86
N VAL A 26 20.19 -15.70 4.45
CA VAL A 26 19.90 -14.59 5.36
C VAL A 26 18.41 -14.29 5.33
N VAL A 27 17.77 -14.29 6.50
CA VAL A 27 16.38 -13.91 6.65
C VAL A 27 16.28 -12.54 7.33
N THR A 28 15.33 -11.72 6.85
CA THR A 28 15.10 -10.34 7.32
C THR A 28 13.65 -10.15 7.75
N PRO A 29 13.34 -9.15 8.60
CA PRO A 29 11.96 -8.86 8.99
C PRO A 29 11.13 -8.27 7.83
N ASN A 30 11.75 -7.63 6.84
CA ASN A 30 11.06 -7.01 5.72
C ASN A 30 11.87 -7.07 4.41
N ARG A 31 11.18 -6.87 3.29
CA ARG A 31 11.77 -6.91 1.93
C ARG A 31 12.83 -5.83 1.71
N ARG A 32 12.65 -4.64 2.32
CA ARG A 32 13.58 -3.53 2.11
C ARG A 32 14.96 -3.81 2.67
N LEU A 33 15.00 -4.33 3.90
CA LEU A 33 16.27 -4.70 4.51
C LEU A 33 16.97 -5.81 3.72
N ALA A 34 16.21 -6.76 3.17
CA ALA A 34 16.74 -7.77 2.26
C ALA A 34 17.40 -7.12 1.03
N LEU A 35 16.70 -6.20 0.36
CA LEU A 35 17.23 -5.47 -0.80
C LEU A 35 18.47 -4.64 -0.45
N THR A 36 18.48 -3.96 0.71
CA THR A 36 19.63 -3.17 1.16
C THR A 36 20.86 -4.04 1.37
N LEU A 37 20.68 -5.21 1.98
CA LEU A 37 21.79 -6.15 2.20
C LEU A 37 22.29 -6.76 0.88
N THR A 38 21.37 -7.14 -0.02
CA THR A 38 21.71 -7.65 -1.37
C THR A 38 22.53 -6.61 -2.13
N ARG A 39 22.11 -5.33 -2.12
CA ARG A 39 22.87 -4.25 -2.77
C ARG A 39 24.26 -4.07 -2.19
N LYS A 40 24.41 -4.12 -0.86
CA LYS A 40 25.74 -4.07 -0.22
C LYS A 40 26.62 -5.23 -0.67
N PHE A 41 26.04 -6.41 -0.80
CA PHE A 41 26.75 -7.60 -1.30
C PHE A 41 27.18 -7.39 -2.77
N ASP A 42 26.29 -6.93 -3.64
CA ASP A 42 26.59 -6.71 -5.06
C ASP A 42 27.62 -5.59 -5.27
N GLN A 43 27.59 -4.53 -4.48
CA GLN A 43 28.59 -3.44 -4.52
C GLN A 43 30.01 -3.93 -4.30
N ILE A 44 30.22 -4.98 -3.51
CA ILE A 44 31.56 -5.55 -3.29
C ILE A 44 32.12 -6.13 -4.59
N TYR A 45 31.29 -6.86 -5.34
CA TYR A 45 31.70 -7.46 -6.61
C TYR A 45 31.85 -6.41 -7.71
N THR A 46 30.95 -5.43 -7.75
CA THR A 46 31.04 -4.31 -8.70
C THR A 46 32.32 -3.51 -8.49
N ARG A 47 32.70 -3.20 -7.23
CA ARG A 47 33.98 -2.51 -6.91
C ARG A 47 35.21 -3.37 -7.25
N ALA A 48 35.09 -4.69 -7.17
CA ALA A 48 36.13 -5.61 -7.58
C ALA A 48 36.15 -5.89 -9.09
N SER A 49 35.31 -5.20 -9.89
CA SER A 49 35.19 -5.35 -11.33
C SER A 49 34.93 -6.80 -11.79
N VAL A 50 34.21 -7.58 -10.98
CA VAL A 50 33.79 -8.95 -11.34
C VAL A 50 32.59 -8.85 -12.28
N SER A 51 32.63 -9.57 -13.40
CA SER A 51 31.58 -9.51 -14.44
C SER A 51 30.32 -10.34 -14.15
N ALA A 52 30.42 -11.35 -13.28
CA ALA A 52 29.29 -12.20 -12.90
C ALA A 52 29.53 -12.84 -11.52
N TRP A 53 28.49 -12.91 -10.68
CA TRP A 53 28.51 -13.57 -9.38
C TRP A 53 27.15 -14.19 -9.06
N HIS A 54 27.13 -15.11 -8.11
CA HIS A 54 25.88 -15.65 -7.60
C HIS A 54 25.12 -14.62 -6.77
N THR A 55 23.81 -14.48 -7.02
CA THR A 55 22.94 -13.61 -6.22
C THR A 55 22.96 -14.06 -4.75
N ALA A 56 23.03 -13.08 -3.84
CA ALA A 56 22.95 -13.34 -2.41
C ALA A 56 21.58 -13.95 -2.05
N ASP A 57 21.57 -15.01 -1.25
CA ASP A 57 20.34 -15.61 -0.74
C ASP A 57 19.83 -14.83 0.48
N VAL A 58 19.16 -13.71 0.21
CA VAL A 58 18.62 -12.80 1.23
C VAL A 58 17.14 -12.57 0.94
N LEU A 59 16.27 -12.90 1.92
CA LEU A 59 14.83 -12.80 1.73
C LEU A 59 14.09 -12.49 3.05
N PRO A 60 12.86 -11.93 2.98
CA PRO A 60 12.01 -11.80 4.16
C PRO A 60 11.67 -13.16 4.76
N PHE A 61 11.44 -13.20 6.08
CA PHE A 61 11.10 -14.44 6.79
C PHE A 61 9.84 -15.12 6.23
N SER A 62 8.82 -14.37 5.86
CA SER A 62 7.60 -14.91 5.21
C SER A 62 7.92 -15.59 3.88
N ALA A 63 8.73 -14.96 3.03
CA ALA A 63 9.15 -15.53 1.74
C ALA A 63 10.04 -16.77 1.94
N PHE A 64 10.80 -16.84 3.02
CA PHE A 64 11.54 -18.04 3.40
C PHE A 64 10.62 -19.21 3.72
N LEU A 65 9.56 -19.00 4.49
CA LEU A 65 8.57 -20.04 4.79
C LEU A 65 7.82 -20.50 3.52
N GLU A 66 7.42 -19.56 2.66
CA GLU A 66 6.77 -19.86 1.38
C GLU A 66 7.70 -20.67 0.45
N ARG A 67 9.00 -20.37 0.44
CA ARG A 67 10.00 -21.14 -0.32
C ARG A 67 10.10 -22.57 0.19
N ILE A 68 10.17 -22.78 1.50
CA ILE A 68 10.19 -24.14 2.08
C ILE A 68 8.93 -24.91 1.69
N HIS A 69 7.77 -24.29 1.83
CA HIS A 69 6.49 -24.88 1.45
C HIS A 69 6.45 -25.24 -0.04
N SER A 70 6.87 -24.32 -0.92
CA SER A 70 6.92 -24.54 -2.36
C SER A 70 7.87 -25.69 -2.73
N ASN A 71 9.06 -25.74 -2.11
CA ASN A 71 10.00 -26.83 -2.34
C ASN A 71 9.43 -28.19 -1.92
N ALA A 72 8.69 -28.22 -0.80
CA ALA A 72 8.04 -29.43 -0.31
C ALA A 72 6.94 -29.93 -1.26
N LEU A 73 6.20 -29.04 -1.94
CA LEU A 73 5.19 -29.42 -2.94
C LEU A 73 5.77 -30.14 -4.16
N TYR A 74 7.04 -29.92 -4.48
CA TYR A 74 7.74 -30.58 -5.59
C TYR A 74 8.61 -31.77 -5.15
N SER A 75 8.48 -32.19 -3.88
CA SER A 75 9.20 -33.33 -3.33
C SER A 75 8.36 -34.62 -3.35
N ASP A 76 8.99 -35.73 -3.02
CA ASP A 76 8.30 -37.02 -2.83
C ASP A 76 7.25 -36.99 -1.72
N GLN A 77 7.32 -35.99 -0.85
CA GLN A 77 6.40 -35.76 0.27
C GLN A 77 5.22 -34.82 -0.08
N ALA A 78 5.05 -34.46 -1.34
CA ALA A 78 4.01 -33.53 -1.81
C ALA A 78 2.59 -33.90 -1.32
N HIS A 79 2.31 -35.20 -1.11
CA HIS A 79 1.02 -35.70 -0.65
C HIS A 79 0.68 -35.31 0.81
N VAL A 80 1.68 -34.94 1.62
CA VAL A 80 1.50 -34.49 3.02
C VAL A 80 1.34 -32.97 3.10
N VAL A 81 1.83 -32.22 2.11
CA VAL A 81 1.86 -30.76 2.11
C VAL A 81 0.45 -30.19 1.95
N PRO A 82 -0.07 -29.39 2.90
CA PRO A 82 -1.36 -28.73 2.77
C PRO A 82 -1.30 -27.61 1.75
N GLN A 83 -2.44 -27.28 1.15
CA GLN A 83 -2.55 -26.12 0.28
C GLN A 83 -2.43 -24.82 1.11
N LEU A 84 -1.48 -23.96 0.79
CA LEU A 84 -1.36 -22.64 1.41
C LEU A 84 -2.46 -21.71 0.87
N LEU A 85 -3.25 -21.14 1.77
CA LEU A 85 -4.26 -20.15 1.45
C LEU A 85 -3.59 -18.80 1.17
N SER A 86 -4.05 -18.12 0.12
CA SER A 86 -3.71 -16.70 -0.05
C SER A 86 -4.44 -15.85 1.01
N ILE A 87 -3.94 -14.66 1.27
CA ILE A 87 -4.56 -13.71 2.23
C ILE A 87 -6.04 -13.43 1.91
N TRP A 88 -6.42 -13.44 0.62
CA TRP A 88 -7.80 -13.20 0.17
C TRP A 88 -8.69 -14.43 0.32
N GLN A 89 -8.16 -15.62 0.06
CA GLN A 89 -8.87 -16.87 0.31
C GLN A 89 -9.16 -17.04 1.81
N GLU A 90 -8.18 -16.77 2.64
CA GLU A 90 -8.30 -16.77 4.08
C GLU A 90 -9.37 -15.77 4.56
N ARG A 91 -9.29 -14.52 4.10
CA ARG A 91 -10.24 -13.45 4.46
C ARG A 91 -11.67 -13.77 4.04
N LEU A 92 -11.88 -14.31 2.84
CA LEU A 92 -13.20 -14.76 2.40
C LEU A 92 -13.74 -15.91 3.26
N LEU A 93 -12.87 -16.82 3.68
CA LEU A 93 -13.26 -17.91 4.56
C LEU A 93 -13.70 -17.37 5.92
N TRP A 94 -12.92 -16.47 6.54
CA TRP A 94 -13.32 -15.77 7.77
C TRP A 94 -14.65 -15.04 7.60
N GLN A 95 -14.81 -14.28 6.51
CA GLN A 95 -16.06 -13.56 6.23
C GLN A 95 -17.25 -14.51 6.09
N SER A 96 -17.09 -15.64 5.42
CA SER A 96 -18.16 -16.62 5.24
C SER A 96 -18.59 -17.26 6.57
N ILE A 97 -17.62 -17.54 7.46
CA ILE A 97 -17.89 -18.08 8.80
C ILE A 97 -18.66 -17.05 9.64
N ILE A 98 -18.20 -15.79 9.62
CA ILE A 98 -18.84 -14.70 10.36
C ILE A 98 -20.28 -14.50 9.90
N VAL A 99 -20.50 -14.39 8.57
CA VAL A 99 -21.84 -14.26 7.99
C VAL A 99 -22.76 -15.42 8.38
N SER A 100 -22.23 -16.66 8.40
CA SER A 100 -23.01 -17.84 8.77
C SER A 100 -23.41 -17.86 10.25
N SER A 101 -22.62 -17.21 11.11
CA SER A 101 -22.87 -17.13 12.57
C SER A 101 -23.69 -15.91 12.99
N ASP A 102 -24.02 -15.01 12.06
CA ASP A 102 -24.60 -13.67 12.32
C ASP A 102 -26.12 -13.67 12.52
N ALA A 103 -26.76 -14.85 12.49
CA ALA A 103 -28.23 -14.95 12.59
C ALA A 103 -28.80 -14.37 13.91
N ASP A 104 -28.03 -14.42 15.00
CA ASP A 104 -28.46 -13.97 16.32
C ASP A 104 -27.98 -12.54 16.70
N HIS A 105 -26.94 -12.03 16.05
CA HIS A 105 -26.32 -10.72 16.35
C HIS A 105 -25.76 -10.07 15.09
N PRO A 106 -26.57 -9.33 14.30
CA PRO A 106 -26.15 -8.78 13.02
C PRO A 106 -25.01 -7.76 13.16
N LEU A 107 -23.88 -8.04 12.52
CA LEU A 107 -22.74 -7.13 12.44
C LEU A 107 -22.93 -6.15 11.28
N LEU A 108 -22.57 -4.89 11.51
CA LEU A 108 -22.68 -3.86 10.47
C LEU A 108 -21.63 -4.03 9.35
N GLN A 109 -20.46 -4.61 9.65
CA GLN A 109 -19.33 -4.71 8.71
C GLN A 109 -18.59 -6.05 8.82
N HIS A 110 -19.12 -7.08 8.18
CA HIS A 110 -18.51 -8.43 8.17
C HIS A 110 -17.06 -8.46 7.62
N SER A 111 -16.77 -7.65 6.60
CA SER A 111 -15.42 -7.60 6.00
C SER A 111 -14.36 -7.05 6.97
N GLN A 112 -14.71 -6.06 7.80
CA GLN A 112 -13.81 -5.52 8.81
C GLN A 112 -13.62 -6.47 9.98
N ALA A 113 -14.71 -7.13 10.41
CA ALA A 113 -14.63 -8.17 11.44
C ALA A 113 -13.75 -9.35 11.00
N ALA A 114 -13.86 -9.77 9.72
CA ALA A 114 -13.00 -10.81 9.16
C ALA A 114 -11.51 -10.42 9.15
N GLU A 115 -11.21 -9.16 8.86
CA GLU A 115 -9.83 -8.67 8.90
C GLU A 115 -9.26 -8.64 10.32
N LEU A 116 -10.03 -8.18 11.29
CA LEU A 116 -9.63 -8.19 12.71
C LEU A 116 -9.52 -9.62 13.26
N ALA A 117 -10.38 -10.55 12.83
CA ALA A 117 -10.30 -11.96 13.20
C ALA A 117 -9.03 -12.62 12.62
N GLN A 118 -8.71 -12.34 11.36
CA GLN A 118 -7.47 -12.79 10.73
C GLN A 118 -6.24 -12.28 11.48
N GLN A 119 -6.22 -11.00 11.87
CA GLN A 119 -5.14 -10.41 12.68
C GLN A 119 -5.05 -11.04 14.08
N ALA A 120 -6.19 -11.28 14.74
CA ALA A 120 -6.21 -11.96 16.02
C ALA A 120 -5.63 -13.37 15.91
N TRP A 121 -6.01 -14.10 14.85
CA TRP A 121 -5.52 -15.44 14.55
C TRP A 121 -4.00 -15.47 14.38
N GLU A 122 -3.46 -14.55 13.57
CA GLU A 122 -2.02 -14.38 13.37
C GLU A 122 -1.29 -14.09 14.69
N LEU A 123 -1.79 -13.14 15.50
CA LEU A 123 -1.19 -12.80 16.78
C LEU A 123 -1.16 -13.99 17.74
N LEU A 124 -2.27 -14.76 17.85
CA LEU A 124 -2.34 -15.91 18.73
C LEU A 124 -1.34 -17.01 18.37
N HIS A 125 -1.10 -17.25 17.08
CA HIS A 125 -0.11 -18.22 16.61
C HIS A 125 1.32 -17.69 16.73
N CYS A 126 1.61 -16.51 16.23
CA CYS A 126 2.95 -15.93 16.29
C CYS A 126 3.52 -15.84 17.72
N TRP A 127 2.64 -15.61 18.71
CA TRP A 127 3.02 -15.41 20.12
C TRP A 127 2.72 -16.60 21.02
N ASP A 128 2.35 -17.75 20.48
CA ASP A 128 2.02 -18.97 21.25
C ASP A 128 0.93 -18.74 22.31
N LEU A 129 -0.13 -18.01 21.95
CA LEU A 129 -1.17 -17.60 22.90
C LEU A 129 -2.42 -18.46 22.87
N MET A 130 -2.59 -19.36 21.89
CA MET A 130 -3.82 -20.13 21.71
C MET A 130 -4.25 -20.88 22.97
N GLN A 131 -3.33 -21.60 23.63
CA GLN A 131 -3.64 -22.31 24.85
C GLN A 131 -4.03 -21.37 26.01
N LYS A 132 -3.31 -20.26 26.17
CA LYS A 132 -3.62 -19.28 27.21
C LYS A 132 -4.96 -18.61 26.93
N PHE A 133 -5.24 -18.28 25.66
CA PHE A 133 -6.49 -17.65 25.24
C PHE A 133 -7.71 -18.51 25.57
N THR A 134 -7.66 -19.81 25.28
CA THR A 134 -8.78 -20.72 25.57
C THR A 134 -9.09 -20.89 27.06
N HIS A 135 -8.12 -20.64 27.95
CA HIS A 135 -8.29 -20.73 29.41
C HIS A 135 -8.50 -19.37 30.09
N PHE A 136 -8.45 -18.27 29.32
CA PHE A 136 -8.61 -16.91 29.84
C PHE A 136 -10.12 -16.55 29.96
N PRO A 137 -10.53 -15.69 30.92
CA PRO A 137 -11.87 -15.13 30.92
C PRO A 137 -12.13 -14.32 29.66
N LEU A 138 -13.08 -14.78 28.84
CA LEU A 138 -13.35 -14.16 27.54
C LEU A 138 -14.57 -13.23 27.61
N SER A 139 -14.45 -12.07 26.92
CA SER A 139 -15.59 -11.20 26.60
C SER A 139 -16.54 -11.88 25.61
N LYS A 140 -17.70 -11.29 25.35
CA LYS A 140 -18.60 -11.79 24.30
C LYS A 140 -17.92 -11.86 22.94
N ASP A 141 -17.23 -10.80 22.56
CA ASP A 141 -16.56 -10.70 21.26
C ASP A 141 -15.43 -11.73 21.13
N ALA A 142 -14.65 -11.92 22.20
CA ALA A 142 -13.60 -12.94 22.24
C ALA A 142 -14.17 -14.37 22.18
N ASN A 143 -15.35 -14.63 22.77
CA ASN A 143 -16.06 -15.91 22.66
C ASN A 143 -16.58 -16.15 21.24
N HIS A 144 -17.16 -15.14 20.59
CA HIS A 144 -17.55 -15.23 19.18
C HIS A 144 -16.35 -15.54 18.29
N PHE A 145 -15.25 -14.83 18.50
CA PHE A 145 -14.01 -15.10 17.76
C PHE A 145 -13.51 -16.54 17.98
N LEU A 146 -13.54 -17.06 19.21
CA LEU A 146 -13.16 -18.44 19.50
C LEU A 146 -14.04 -19.45 18.74
N SER A 147 -15.34 -19.21 18.68
CA SER A 147 -16.27 -20.02 17.90
C SER A 147 -15.94 -20.00 16.40
N TRP A 148 -15.67 -18.81 15.85
CA TRP A 148 -15.25 -18.66 14.46
C TRP A 148 -13.91 -19.34 14.18
N ALA A 149 -12.95 -19.22 15.09
CA ALA A 149 -11.63 -19.85 14.99
C ALA A 149 -11.73 -21.39 14.98
N ASN A 150 -12.60 -21.97 15.81
CA ASN A 150 -12.86 -23.41 15.80
C ASN A 150 -13.46 -23.85 14.44
N SER A 151 -14.48 -23.14 13.94
CA SER A 151 -15.08 -23.41 12.64
C SER A 151 -14.06 -23.28 11.50
N TYR A 152 -13.18 -22.27 11.58
CA TYR A 152 -12.10 -22.05 10.62
C TYR A 152 -11.09 -23.22 10.63
N CYS A 153 -10.70 -23.69 11.80
CA CYS A 153 -9.83 -24.87 11.95
C CYS A 153 -10.45 -26.12 11.33
N ASP A 154 -11.71 -26.39 11.61
CA ASP A 154 -12.40 -27.57 11.10
C ASP A 154 -12.50 -27.56 9.58
N ILE A 155 -12.88 -26.41 8.99
CA ILE A 155 -12.98 -26.26 7.55
C ILE A 155 -11.61 -26.43 6.87
N THR A 156 -10.58 -25.75 7.37
CA THR A 156 -9.23 -25.79 6.77
C THR A 156 -8.61 -27.17 6.91
N LYS A 157 -8.80 -27.85 8.05
CA LYS A 157 -8.35 -29.24 8.27
C LYS A 157 -9.01 -30.21 7.32
N ASN A 158 -10.35 -30.16 7.17
CA ASN A 158 -11.10 -31.03 6.28
C ASN A 158 -10.70 -30.87 4.81
N LYS A 159 -10.30 -29.64 4.42
CA LYS A 159 -9.85 -29.32 3.05
C LYS A 159 -8.34 -29.47 2.85
N ARG A 160 -7.59 -29.89 3.86
CA ARG A 160 -6.11 -29.92 3.83
C ARG A 160 -5.51 -28.57 3.43
N GLN A 161 -5.98 -27.51 4.05
CA GLN A 161 -5.54 -26.14 3.82
C GLN A 161 -4.83 -25.60 5.05
N ILE A 162 -3.89 -24.69 4.83
CA ILE A 162 -3.16 -23.97 5.88
C ILE A 162 -3.06 -22.49 5.52
N ASP A 163 -3.05 -21.63 6.51
CA ASP A 163 -2.79 -20.19 6.38
C ASP A 163 -1.35 -19.84 6.76
N ALA A 164 -0.96 -18.60 6.46
CA ALA A 164 0.38 -18.10 6.76
C ALA A 164 0.70 -18.08 8.26
N ALA A 165 -0.30 -17.89 9.14
CA ALA A 165 -0.12 -17.84 10.58
C ALA A 165 0.34 -19.18 11.16
N ARG A 166 -0.18 -20.30 10.62
CA ARG A 166 0.15 -21.67 11.06
C ARG A 166 1.31 -22.30 10.29
N LEU A 167 1.72 -21.70 9.15
CA LEU A 167 2.72 -22.28 8.25
C LEU A 167 4.06 -22.55 8.96
N CYS A 168 4.53 -21.62 9.79
CA CYS A 168 5.79 -21.76 10.51
C CYS A 168 5.74 -22.93 11.52
N ASP A 169 4.63 -23.12 12.22
CA ASP A 169 4.44 -24.24 13.15
C ASP A 169 4.39 -25.55 12.40
N TRP A 170 3.63 -25.61 11.31
CA TRP A 170 3.54 -26.80 10.48
C TRP A 170 4.89 -27.21 9.89
N ILE A 171 5.71 -26.26 9.41
CA ILE A 171 7.08 -26.53 8.96
C ILE A 171 7.93 -27.07 10.11
N THR A 172 7.81 -26.51 11.31
CA THR A 172 8.60 -26.92 12.48
C THR A 172 8.24 -28.34 12.92
N GLU A 173 6.96 -28.69 12.92
CA GLU A 173 6.44 -30.02 13.29
C GLU A 173 6.83 -31.09 12.23
N ASN A 174 6.78 -30.75 10.98
CA ASN A 174 7.07 -31.65 9.85
C ASN A 174 8.49 -31.47 9.31
N TYR A 175 9.38 -30.86 10.07
CA TYR A 175 10.72 -30.42 9.65
C TYR A 175 11.51 -31.47 8.86
N GLN A 176 11.57 -32.69 9.37
CA GLN A 176 12.33 -33.80 8.76
C GLN A 176 11.86 -34.15 7.32
N CYS A 177 10.60 -33.93 7.03
CA CYS A 177 9.99 -34.31 5.75
C CYS A 177 9.99 -33.15 4.75
N VAL A 178 9.88 -31.89 5.22
CA VAL A 178 9.60 -30.74 4.34
C VAL A 178 10.77 -29.76 4.20
N PHE A 179 11.75 -29.83 5.11
CA PHE A 179 12.88 -28.90 5.08
C PHE A 179 14.00 -29.40 4.13
N LEU A 180 13.93 -28.97 2.89
CA LEU A 180 14.83 -29.42 1.81
C LEU A 180 15.96 -28.41 1.50
N GLU A 181 16.12 -27.38 2.34
CA GLU A 181 17.14 -26.34 2.13
C GLU A 181 18.56 -26.91 2.26
N LYS A 182 19.38 -26.61 1.26
CA LYS A 182 20.78 -27.07 1.21
C LYS A 182 21.73 -26.25 2.08
N SER A 183 21.34 -25.01 2.43
CA SER A 183 22.17 -24.13 3.24
C SER A 183 22.42 -24.72 4.62
N THR A 184 23.66 -24.66 5.06
CA THR A 184 24.09 -25.09 6.40
C THR A 184 24.20 -23.94 7.39
N SER A 185 24.09 -22.68 6.92
CA SER A 185 24.20 -21.47 7.72
C SER A 185 23.01 -20.55 7.50
N PHE A 186 22.32 -20.18 8.60
CA PHE A 186 21.16 -19.30 8.61
C PHE A 186 21.45 -18.08 9.47
N ILE A 187 21.12 -16.90 8.98
CA ILE A 187 21.39 -15.64 9.67
C ILE A 187 20.12 -14.82 9.75
N GLY A 188 19.68 -14.49 10.97
CA GLY A 188 18.62 -13.50 11.20
C GLY A 188 19.21 -12.09 11.20
N TYR A 189 18.92 -11.28 10.17
CA TYR A 189 19.49 -9.95 10.01
C TYR A 189 18.48 -8.84 10.29
N GLY A 190 18.76 -7.99 11.29
CA GLY A 190 17.96 -6.79 11.58
C GLY A 190 16.63 -7.05 12.31
N PHE A 191 16.49 -8.16 13.01
CA PHE A 191 15.31 -8.42 13.84
C PHE A 191 15.45 -7.73 15.20
N ASP A 192 14.47 -6.91 15.57
CA ASP A 192 14.38 -6.34 16.93
C ASP A 192 14.12 -7.40 18.00
N PHE A 193 13.35 -8.41 17.64
CA PHE A 193 13.05 -9.60 18.42
C PHE A 193 12.48 -10.68 17.47
N PHE A 194 12.66 -11.93 17.84
CA PHE A 194 11.95 -13.03 17.20
C PHE A 194 10.65 -13.30 17.96
N THR A 195 9.57 -13.57 17.22
CA THR A 195 8.36 -14.10 17.85
C THR A 195 8.65 -15.50 18.42
N PRO A 196 7.91 -15.97 19.43
CA PRO A 196 8.09 -17.33 19.97
C PRO A 196 8.03 -18.41 18.88
N GLN A 197 7.16 -18.25 17.89
CA GLN A 197 7.02 -19.14 16.74
C GLN A 197 8.29 -19.15 15.88
N GLN A 198 8.82 -17.97 15.53
CA GLN A 198 10.07 -17.84 14.77
C GLN A 198 11.27 -18.43 15.53
N ALA A 199 11.38 -18.11 16.81
CA ALA A 199 12.45 -18.63 17.66
C ALA A 199 12.42 -20.16 17.78
N ARG A 200 11.25 -20.77 17.72
CA ARG A 200 11.07 -22.24 17.75
C ARG A 200 11.63 -22.87 16.47
N LEU A 201 11.32 -22.31 15.30
CA LEU A 201 11.89 -22.80 14.03
C LEU A 201 13.40 -22.63 13.99
N LEU A 202 13.93 -21.46 14.41
CA LEU A 202 15.39 -21.22 14.43
C LEU A 202 16.12 -22.16 15.39
N ARG A 203 15.53 -22.47 16.56
CA ARG A 203 16.07 -23.51 17.48
C ARG A 203 16.08 -24.87 16.82
N LYS A 204 14.99 -25.25 16.12
CA LYS A 204 14.94 -26.52 15.41
C LYS A 204 16.05 -26.64 14.35
N LEU A 205 16.34 -25.55 13.63
CA LEU A 205 17.49 -25.50 12.69
C LEU A 205 18.82 -25.71 13.42
N HIS A 206 19.01 -25.08 14.57
CA HIS A 206 20.22 -25.20 15.37
C HIS A 206 20.39 -26.64 15.91
N ASP A 207 19.31 -27.23 16.43
CA ASP A 207 19.31 -28.59 16.99
C ASP A 207 19.59 -29.65 15.90
N ASP A 208 19.24 -29.36 14.63
CA ASP A 208 19.56 -30.18 13.46
C ASP A 208 21.01 -29.99 12.98
N GLY A 209 21.84 -29.29 13.74
CA GLY A 209 23.27 -29.10 13.46
C GLY A 209 23.59 -27.97 12.46
N ARG A 210 22.63 -27.12 12.13
CA ARG A 210 22.86 -25.96 11.26
C ARG A 210 23.36 -24.77 12.06
N GLN A 211 24.21 -23.96 11.44
CA GLN A 211 24.71 -22.75 12.08
C GLN A 211 23.66 -21.65 12.03
N VAL A 212 23.10 -21.30 13.19
CA VAL A 212 22.14 -20.17 13.31
C VAL A 212 22.84 -19.02 14.02
N SER A 213 22.78 -17.83 13.45
CA SER A 213 23.39 -16.60 13.99
C SER A 213 22.46 -15.41 13.80
N VAL A 214 22.70 -14.35 14.56
CA VAL A 214 21.98 -13.08 14.41
C VAL A 214 22.97 -11.98 14.05
N ALA A 215 22.52 -10.99 13.29
CA ALA A 215 23.32 -9.83 12.96
C ALA A 215 22.45 -8.58 12.86
N TYR A 216 23.07 -7.45 13.11
CA TYR A 216 22.45 -6.14 13.00
C TYR A 216 23.23 -5.27 12.04
N PRO A 217 22.58 -4.31 11.36
CA PRO A 217 23.30 -3.25 10.67
C PRO A 217 24.20 -2.52 11.67
N GLU A 218 25.46 -2.34 11.31
CA GLU A 218 26.40 -1.63 12.16
C GLU A 218 25.94 -0.18 12.33
N SER A 219 25.92 0.31 13.57
CA SER A 219 25.74 1.73 13.83
C SER A 219 26.99 2.50 13.39
N SER A 220 26.84 3.74 12.97
CA SER A 220 27.94 4.61 12.53
C SER A 220 29.06 4.75 13.58
N ASP A 221 28.84 4.36 14.83
CA ASP A 221 29.85 4.40 15.90
C ASP A 221 30.96 3.32 15.77
N GLN A 222 30.74 2.30 14.93
CA GLN A 222 31.78 1.24 14.69
C GLN A 222 32.64 1.53 13.45
N ILE A 223 32.24 2.48 12.61
CA ILE A 223 33.08 2.98 11.51
C ILE A 223 33.99 4.07 12.11
N ALA A 224 35.08 3.66 12.73
CA ALA A 224 36.11 4.55 13.27
C ALA A 224 36.83 5.30 12.14
N SER A 225 36.25 6.36 11.65
CA SER A 225 36.92 7.37 10.84
C SER A 225 36.47 8.75 11.29
N ALA A 226 37.39 9.50 11.91
CA ALA A 226 37.37 10.88 12.36
C ALA A 226 36.09 11.34 13.15
N PRO A 227 36.22 12.12 14.24
CA PRO A 227 35.09 12.65 14.96
C PRO A 227 34.38 13.69 14.08
N CYS A 228 33.52 13.25 13.18
CA CYS A 228 32.57 14.13 12.55
C CYS A 228 31.59 14.57 13.65
N LEU A 229 31.52 15.86 13.90
CA LEU A 229 30.59 16.46 14.86
C LEU A 229 29.18 16.13 14.38
N LYS A 230 28.57 15.08 14.94
CA LYS A 230 27.18 14.68 14.62
C LYS A 230 26.24 15.85 14.89
N LYS A 231 25.66 16.41 13.85
CA LYS A 231 24.67 17.47 13.94
C LYS A 231 23.30 16.87 14.24
N LYS A 232 22.81 17.02 15.46
CA LYS A 232 21.49 16.53 15.87
C LYS A 232 20.68 17.70 16.43
N GLY A 233 19.45 17.83 15.95
CA GLY A 233 18.59 18.87 16.46
C GLY A 233 17.11 18.67 16.11
N HIS A 234 16.25 19.47 16.75
CA HIS A 234 14.85 19.51 16.39
C HIS A 234 14.43 20.93 15.95
N VAL A 235 13.41 20.98 15.09
CA VAL A 235 12.87 22.21 14.49
C VAL A 235 11.35 22.16 14.50
N GLU A 236 10.72 23.32 14.63
CA GLU A 236 9.28 23.50 14.56
C GLU A 236 8.89 24.29 13.29
N PHE A 237 7.77 23.93 12.68
CA PHE A 237 7.20 24.61 11.51
C PHE A 237 5.78 25.08 11.80
N ALA A 238 5.22 25.98 11.00
CA ALA A 238 3.87 26.48 11.22
C ALA A 238 2.82 25.40 10.91
N THR A 239 2.98 24.71 9.77
CA THR A 239 2.06 23.71 9.25
C THR A 239 2.77 22.45 8.78
N THR A 240 2.01 21.39 8.50
CA THR A 240 2.53 20.15 7.90
C THR A 240 3.11 20.40 6.50
N ASP A 241 2.47 21.22 5.67
CA ASP A 241 2.97 21.55 4.32
C ASP A 241 4.30 22.34 4.40
N ASP A 242 4.45 23.26 5.35
CA ASP A 242 5.72 23.96 5.60
C ASP A 242 6.83 23.00 6.03
N GLU A 243 6.51 22.05 6.89
CA GLU A 243 7.46 21.01 7.35
C GLU A 243 7.95 20.17 6.16
N ILE A 244 7.03 19.69 5.32
CA ILE A 244 7.33 18.89 4.11
C ILE A 244 8.16 19.70 3.13
N TYR A 245 7.81 20.98 2.92
CA TYR A 245 8.54 21.87 2.02
C TYR A 245 9.99 22.04 2.46
N HIS A 246 10.22 22.31 3.73
CA HIS A 246 11.57 22.48 4.25
C HIS A 246 12.39 21.18 4.24
N ALA A 247 11.76 20.04 4.48
CA ALA A 247 12.39 18.74 4.32
C ALA A 247 12.81 18.48 2.87
N ALA A 248 11.98 18.88 1.89
CA ALA A 248 12.28 18.76 0.48
C ALA A 248 13.43 19.69 0.05
N VAL A 249 13.41 20.97 0.47
CA VAL A 249 14.48 21.92 0.18
C VAL A 249 15.80 21.47 0.80
N TRP A 250 15.78 21.03 2.04
CA TRP A 250 16.96 20.49 2.70
C TRP A 250 17.52 19.26 1.96
N SER A 251 16.66 18.33 1.56
CA SER A 251 17.08 17.15 0.80
C SER A 251 17.74 17.53 -0.52
N ARG A 252 17.18 18.51 -1.22
CA ARG A 252 17.76 19.03 -2.47
C ARG A 252 19.12 19.65 -2.23
N THR A 253 19.27 20.48 -1.20
CA THR A 253 20.53 21.12 -0.84
C THR A 253 21.62 20.07 -0.55
N ARG A 254 21.30 19.03 0.22
CA ARG A 254 22.24 17.94 0.52
C ARG A 254 22.63 17.13 -0.73
N LEU A 255 21.68 16.92 -1.64
CA LEU A 255 21.93 16.23 -2.90
C LEU A 255 22.79 17.08 -3.85
N GLU A 256 22.61 18.41 -3.88
CA GLU A 256 23.43 19.32 -4.65
C GLU A 256 24.87 19.40 -4.09
N GLU A 257 25.03 19.34 -2.75
CA GLU A 257 26.35 19.27 -2.09
C GLU A 257 27.08 17.94 -2.37
N ASN A 258 26.32 16.82 -2.33
CA ASN A 258 26.87 15.48 -2.60
C ASN A 258 25.85 14.61 -3.35
N PRO A 259 25.95 14.47 -4.68
CA PRO A 259 25.03 13.69 -5.51
C PRO A 259 24.98 12.18 -5.17
N GLN A 260 25.93 11.68 -4.42
CA GLN A 260 26.00 10.27 -3.98
C GLN A 260 25.47 10.06 -2.55
N ALA A 261 25.06 11.12 -1.86
CA ALA A 261 24.56 11.02 -0.48
C ALA A 261 23.24 10.24 -0.42
N LEU A 262 23.16 9.30 0.51
CA LEU A 262 21.91 8.61 0.83
C LEU A 262 21.14 9.41 1.87
N ILE A 263 20.00 9.97 1.46
CA ILE A 263 19.17 10.85 2.28
C ILE A 263 17.90 10.10 2.69
N GLY A 264 17.66 10.01 4.00
CA GLY A 264 16.46 9.43 4.58
C GLY A 264 15.47 10.49 5.03
N ILE A 265 14.19 10.33 4.66
CA ILE A 265 13.07 11.08 5.21
C ILE A 265 12.13 10.08 5.88
N VAL A 266 11.86 10.25 7.17
CA VAL A 266 10.97 9.34 7.91
C VAL A 266 9.72 10.09 8.34
N ALA A 267 8.55 9.52 8.07
CA ALA A 267 7.26 10.05 8.49
C ALA A 267 6.47 8.98 9.27
N PRO A 268 6.18 9.18 10.57
CA PRO A 268 5.35 8.25 11.34
C PRO A 268 3.96 8.04 10.77
N ASN A 269 3.36 9.08 10.20
CA ASN A 269 2.04 9.09 9.58
C ASN A 269 2.10 9.12 8.05
N LEU A 270 3.08 8.44 7.44
CA LEU A 270 3.34 8.47 5.98
C LEU A 270 2.08 8.26 5.15
N THR A 271 1.14 7.43 5.60
CA THR A 271 -0.11 7.16 4.87
C THR A 271 -0.94 8.44 4.65
N SER A 272 -1.07 9.30 5.65
CA SER A 272 -1.88 10.53 5.55
C SER A 272 -1.17 11.63 4.76
N VAL A 273 0.14 11.78 4.93
CA VAL A 273 0.92 12.87 4.30
C VAL A 273 1.52 12.51 2.94
N ARG A 274 1.38 11.26 2.47
CA ARG A 274 2.00 10.75 1.24
C ARG A 274 1.75 11.62 0.01
N ASN A 275 0.50 12.04 -0.20
CA ASN A 275 0.12 12.84 -1.37
C ASN A 275 0.70 14.26 -1.31
N ALA A 276 0.73 14.88 -0.12
CA ALA A 276 1.37 16.17 0.10
C ALA A 276 2.88 16.08 -0.14
N ILE A 277 3.52 15.04 0.41
CA ILE A 277 4.95 14.77 0.18
C ILE A 277 5.24 14.64 -1.33
N GLN A 278 4.48 13.80 -2.04
CA GLN A 278 4.70 13.60 -3.47
C GLN A 278 4.57 14.90 -4.26
N ARG A 279 3.55 15.69 -3.97
CA ARG A 279 3.30 16.99 -4.62
C ARG A 279 4.43 17.99 -4.34
N ILE A 280 4.77 18.19 -3.07
CA ILE A 280 5.73 19.20 -2.63
C ILE A 280 7.16 18.81 -3.03
N PHE A 281 7.56 17.55 -2.81
CA PHE A 281 8.89 17.08 -3.24
C PHE A 281 9.05 17.19 -4.76
N LYS A 282 8.02 16.86 -5.54
CA LYS A 282 8.07 17.01 -6.98
C LYS A 282 8.26 18.48 -7.39
N SER A 283 7.54 19.42 -6.80
CA SER A 283 7.65 20.85 -7.10
C SER A 283 9.01 21.43 -6.71
N VAL A 284 9.60 20.99 -5.59
CA VAL A 284 10.92 21.45 -5.14
C VAL A 284 12.04 20.85 -5.98
N MET A 285 11.97 19.55 -6.33
CA MET A 285 13.02 18.88 -7.11
C MET A 285 13.03 19.31 -8.58
N TYR A 286 11.88 19.66 -9.14
CA TYR A 286 11.71 20.06 -10.55
C TYR A 286 10.91 21.35 -10.68
N PRO A 287 11.43 22.50 -10.23
CA PRO A 287 10.71 23.78 -10.31
C PRO A 287 10.39 24.18 -11.75
N ASP A 288 11.21 23.76 -12.73
CA ASP A 288 11.05 24.08 -14.15
C ASP A 288 10.19 23.06 -14.92
N ALA A 289 9.78 21.96 -14.27
CA ALA A 289 8.91 21.00 -14.91
C ALA A 289 7.52 21.62 -15.08
N CYS A 290 7.26 22.12 -16.26
CA CYS A 290 5.93 22.52 -16.68
C CYS A 290 4.96 21.39 -16.34
N TRP A 291 3.79 21.70 -15.79
CA TRP A 291 2.72 20.78 -15.40
C TRP A 291 2.30 19.79 -16.50
N ILE A 292 2.79 20.02 -17.71
CA ILE A 292 2.59 19.21 -18.90
C ILE A 292 3.96 18.67 -19.34
N SER A 293 4.44 17.62 -18.66
CA SER A 293 5.49 16.79 -19.27
C SER A 293 4.81 15.81 -20.24
N PRO A 294 5.02 15.91 -21.54
CA PRO A 294 4.34 15.06 -22.51
C PRO A 294 4.73 13.59 -22.41
N ASN A 295 5.83 13.26 -21.73
CA ASN A 295 6.45 11.94 -21.80
C ASN A 295 6.44 11.14 -20.48
N GLY A 296 6.01 11.72 -19.34
CA GLY A 296 5.86 10.96 -18.07
C GLY A 296 7.13 10.27 -17.51
N ASN A 297 8.28 10.49 -18.14
CA ASN A 297 9.54 9.78 -17.84
C ASN A 297 10.51 10.60 -16.96
N ASP A 298 10.01 11.55 -16.18
CA ASP A 298 10.86 12.30 -15.26
C ASP A 298 11.38 11.36 -14.16
N ILE A 299 12.67 11.06 -14.21
CA ILE A 299 13.35 10.28 -13.16
C ILE A 299 13.43 11.17 -11.93
N VAL A 300 12.46 11.04 -11.03
CA VAL A 300 12.48 11.77 -9.75
C VAL A 300 13.60 11.24 -8.84
N PRO A 301 14.38 12.10 -8.17
CA PRO A 301 15.49 11.68 -7.31
C PRO A 301 15.03 11.14 -5.97
N PHE A 302 13.74 10.92 -5.76
CA PHE A 302 13.18 10.39 -4.52
C PHE A 302 12.23 9.22 -4.76
N ASN A 303 12.13 8.37 -3.76
CA ASN A 303 11.21 7.24 -3.73
C ASN A 303 10.43 7.23 -2.41
N ILE A 304 9.12 7.04 -2.48
CA ILE A 304 8.25 6.88 -1.30
C ILE A 304 7.99 5.39 -1.11
N SER A 305 8.40 4.83 0.03
CA SER A 305 8.33 3.39 0.31
C SER A 305 6.91 2.83 0.37
N LEU A 306 5.94 3.67 0.72
CA LEU A 306 4.55 3.28 0.77
C LEU A 306 3.96 3.30 -0.65
N GLY A 307 3.63 2.11 -1.16
CA GLY A 307 2.88 1.97 -2.40
C GLY A 307 1.49 2.61 -2.33
N LEU A 308 0.91 2.89 -3.48
CA LEU A 308 -0.50 3.27 -3.58
C LEU A 308 -1.39 2.03 -3.65
N PRO A 309 -2.65 2.11 -3.19
CA PRO A 309 -3.65 1.12 -3.56
C PRO A 309 -3.64 0.91 -5.08
N LEU A 310 -3.62 -0.32 -5.53
CA LEU A 310 -3.56 -0.62 -6.97
C LEU A 310 -4.73 0.02 -7.75
N SER A 311 -5.89 0.14 -7.12
CA SER A 311 -7.07 0.84 -7.68
C SER A 311 -6.85 2.34 -7.91
N SER A 312 -5.83 2.97 -7.31
CA SER A 312 -5.52 4.39 -7.49
C SER A 312 -4.71 4.67 -8.76
N TYR A 313 -4.19 3.64 -9.41
CA TYR A 313 -3.49 3.80 -10.69
C TYR A 313 -4.49 4.03 -11.82
N PRO A 314 -4.32 5.06 -12.68
CA PRO A 314 -5.30 5.41 -13.70
C PRO A 314 -5.68 4.25 -14.63
N LEU A 315 -4.73 3.41 -14.95
CA LEU A 315 -4.93 2.21 -15.78
C LEU A 315 -5.87 1.20 -15.10
N ILE A 316 -5.74 1.01 -13.79
CA ILE A 316 -6.57 0.06 -13.03
C ILE A 316 -7.94 0.66 -12.72
N ASP A 317 -8.02 1.97 -12.41
CA ASP A 317 -9.31 2.66 -12.28
C ASP A 317 -10.11 2.55 -13.57
N ALA A 318 -9.47 2.72 -14.74
CA ALA A 318 -10.10 2.52 -16.03
C ALA A 318 -10.60 1.07 -16.20
N ALA A 319 -9.79 0.06 -15.87
CA ALA A 319 -10.21 -1.34 -15.94
C ALA A 319 -11.42 -1.63 -15.05
N LEU A 320 -11.40 -1.16 -13.80
CA LEU A 320 -12.53 -1.31 -12.87
C LEU A 320 -13.77 -0.53 -13.32
N LEU A 321 -13.57 0.63 -13.95
CA LEU A 321 -14.63 1.43 -14.55
C LEU A 321 -15.31 0.68 -15.71
N CYS A 322 -14.52 0.10 -16.61
CA CYS A 322 -15.02 -0.75 -17.68
C CYS A 322 -15.95 -1.86 -17.16
N LEU A 323 -15.47 -2.59 -16.15
CA LEU A 323 -16.26 -3.66 -15.53
C LEU A 323 -17.53 -3.13 -14.85
N SER A 324 -17.49 -1.90 -14.34
CA SER A 324 -18.65 -1.24 -13.72
C SER A 324 -19.71 -0.87 -14.75
N LEU A 325 -19.34 -0.59 -16.01
CA LEU A 325 -20.28 -0.32 -17.11
C LEU A 325 -21.20 -1.52 -17.43
N LEU A 326 -20.75 -2.73 -17.10
CA LEU A 326 -21.58 -3.93 -17.23
C LEU A 326 -22.73 -3.99 -16.19
N GLN A 327 -22.73 -3.09 -15.20
CA GLN A 327 -23.83 -2.91 -14.24
C GLN A 327 -25.03 -2.22 -14.89
N LYS A 328 -26.12 -2.11 -14.14
CA LYS A 328 -27.35 -1.52 -14.64
C LYS A 328 -27.22 -0.02 -14.94
N GLU A 329 -26.54 0.73 -14.10
CA GLU A 329 -26.48 2.20 -14.18
C GLU A 329 -25.20 2.72 -13.54
N ILE A 330 -24.59 3.74 -14.12
CA ILE A 330 -23.43 4.45 -13.58
C ILE A 330 -23.63 5.97 -13.63
N PRO A 331 -22.98 6.75 -12.75
CA PRO A 331 -22.96 8.20 -12.86
C PRO A 331 -22.34 8.65 -14.18
N PHE A 332 -22.93 9.68 -14.82
CA PHE A 332 -22.45 10.16 -16.12
C PHE A 332 -20.99 10.62 -16.09
N ASN A 333 -20.53 11.23 -14.98
CA ASN A 333 -19.13 11.62 -14.84
C ASN A 333 -18.16 10.42 -14.97
N ARG A 334 -18.56 9.22 -14.55
CA ARG A 334 -17.77 7.99 -14.74
C ARG A 334 -17.83 7.51 -16.19
N ALA A 335 -18.96 7.65 -16.87
CA ALA A 335 -19.06 7.39 -18.31
C ALA A 335 -18.16 8.35 -19.12
N SER A 336 -18.16 9.63 -18.76
CA SER A 336 -17.27 10.64 -19.33
C SER A 336 -15.78 10.28 -19.14
N GLN A 337 -15.37 9.84 -17.96
CA GLN A 337 -14.02 9.35 -17.72
C GLN A 337 -13.65 8.16 -18.62
N PHE A 338 -14.58 7.24 -18.84
CA PHE A 338 -14.35 6.12 -19.76
C PHE A 338 -14.16 6.61 -21.20
N ILE A 339 -14.97 7.55 -21.68
CA ILE A 339 -14.90 8.12 -23.03
C ILE A 339 -13.53 8.76 -23.27
N HIS A 340 -13.00 9.50 -22.29
CA HIS A 340 -11.70 10.18 -22.38
C HIS A 340 -10.50 9.27 -22.10
N SER A 341 -10.72 8.05 -21.63
CA SER A 341 -9.62 7.17 -21.26
C SER A 341 -8.77 6.76 -22.47
N PRO A 342 -7.42 6.88 -22.37
CA PRO A 342 -6.51 6.45 -23.42
C PRO A 342 -6.26 4.93 -23.43
N PHE A 343 -6.85 4.18 -22.50
CA PHE A 343 -6.56 2.77 -22.26
C PHE A 343 -7.45 1.80 -23.08
N TRP A 344 -8.12 2.32 -24.10
CA TRP A 344 -8.97 1.56 -25.04
C TRP A 344 -8.57 1.83 -26.48
N VAL A 345 -9.00 0.93 -27.40
CA VAL A 345 -8.90 1.16 -28.84
C VAL A 345 -9.49 2.53 -29.19
N GLY A 346 -8.80 3.27 -30.04
CA GLY A 346 -9.19 4.63 -30.43
C GLY A 346 -8.87 5.72 -29.39
N GLY A 347 -8.18 5.41 -28.31
CA GLY A 347 -7.86 6.38 -27.25
C GLY A 347 -7.01 7.55 -27.74
N GLU A 348 -6.11 7.33 -28.69
CA GLU A 348 -5.31 8.40 -29.35
C GLU A 348 -5.96 8.88 -30.65
N SER A 349 -6.36 7.96 -31.52
CA SER A 349 -6.89 8.29 -32.84
C SER A 349 -8.23 9.03 -32.79
N GLU A 350 -9.08 8.78 -31.80
CA GLU A 350 -10.37 9.44 -31.59
C GLU A 350 -10.31 10.49 -30.47
N ARG A 351 -9.15 10.95 -30.00
CA ARG A 351 -9.03 11.84 -28.83
C ARG A 351 -9.87 13.13 -28.96
N ILE A 352 -9.78 13.83 -30.10
CA ILE A 352 -10.55 15.05 -30.35
C ILE A 352 -12.05 14.74 -30.55
N PRO A 353 -12.44 13.77 -31.43
CA PRO A 353 -13.84 13.37 -31.54
C PRO A 353 -14.48 12.97 -30.20
N ARG A 354 -13.76 12.26 -29.32
CA ARG A 354 -14.28 11.88 -27.99
C ARG A 354 -14.52 13.07 -27.08
N ALA A 355 -13.68 14.10 -27.14
CA ALA A 355 -13.89 15.33 -26.39
C ALA A 355 -15.15 16.08 -26.86
N LEU A 356 -15.37 16.17 -28.17
CA LEU A 356 -16.58 16.74 -28.75
C LEU A 356 -17.81 15.91 -28.41
N LEU A 357 -17.71 14.58 -28.50
CA LEU A 357 -18.76 13.64 -28.10
C LEU A 357 -19.18 13.84 -26.64
N ASP A 358 -18.21 13.94 -25.71
CA ASP A 358 -18.49 14.16 -24.29
C ASP A 358 -19.24 15.49 -24.06
N ALA A 359 -18.84 16.56 -24.76
CA ALA A 359 -19.52 17.85 -24.68
C ALA A 359 -20.98 17.77 -25.14
N GLU A 360 -21.26 17.04 -26.23
CA GLU A 360 -22.65 16.83 -26.72
C GLU A 360 -23.44 15.93 -25.76
N LEU A 361 -22.83 14.85 -25.25
CA LEU A 361 -23.49 13.95 -24.32
C LEU A 361 -23.85 14.63 -23.00
N ARG A 362 -23.08 15.59 -22.53
CA ARG A 362 -23.41 16.39 -21.33
C ARG A 362 -24.68 17.17 -21.45
N GLN A 363 -25.06 17.58 -22.66
CA GLN A 363 -26.32 18.30 -22.92
C GLN A 363 -27.54 17.35 -23.01
N LEU A 364 -27.29 16.09 -23.36
CA LEU A 364 -28.35 15.12 -23.67
C LEU A 364 -28.58 14.11 -22.56
N SER A 365 -27.59 13.86 -21.71
CA SER A 365 -27.63 12.77 -20.72
C SER A 365 -28.20 13.19 -19.37
N GLU A 366 -28.77 12.21 -18.68
CA GLU A 366 -29.16 12.34 -17.28
C GLU A 366 -27.90 12.15 -16.37
N PRO A 367 -27.97 12.52 -15.07
CA PRO A 367 -26.86 12.36 -14.11
C PRO A 367 -26.36 10.92 -13.96
N ALA A 368 -27.23 9.94 -14.26
CA ALA A 368 -26.88 8.52 -14.30
C ALA A 368 -27.31 7.92 -15.63
N ILE A 369 -26.54 7.02 -16.19
CA ILE A 369 -26.72 6.46 -17.53
C ILE A 369 -26.44 4.97 -17.56
N THR A 370 -27.20 4.24 -18.39
CA THR A 370 -26.94 2.83 -18.68
C THR A 370 -26.07 2.68 -19.92
N LEU A 371 -25.41 1.52 -20.06
CA LEU A 371 -24.63 1.21 -21.26
C LEU A 371 -25.48 1.29 -22.54
N ASP A 372 -26.72 0.80 -22.50
CA ASP A 372 -27.63 0.82 -23.66
C ASP A 372 -28.03 2.24 -24.06
N GLN A 373 -28.32 3.09 -23.07
CA GLN A 373 -28.63 4.51 -23.31
C GLN A 373 -27.42 5.22 -23.93
N LEU A 374 -26.23 4.94 -23.43
CA LEU A 374 -24.98 5.50 -23.94
C LEU A 374 -24.79 5.14 -25.42
N VAL A 375 -24.94 3.86 -25.77
CA VAL A 375 -24.87 3.38 -27.17
C VAL A 375 -25.92 4.07 -28.05
N GLN A 376 -27.16 4.23 -27.57
CA GLN A 376 -28.21 4.90 -28.33
C GLN A 376 -27.92 6.38 -28.55
N LEU A 377 -27.38 7.09 -27.55
CA LEU A 377 -27.02 8.50 -27.68
C LEU A 377 -25.85 8.68 -28.66
N ILE A 378 -24.80 7.89 -28.55
CA ILE A 378 -23.65 7.95 -29.44
C ILE A 378 -24.04 7.69 -30.91
N LYS A 379 -24.95 6.74 -31.15
CA LYS A 379 -25.48 6.47 -32.51
C LYS A 379 -26.23 7.63 -33.14
N LYS A 380 -26.74 8.58 -32.36
CA LYS A 380 -27.47 9.76 -32.86
C LYS A 380 -26.52 10.90 -33.25
N ILE A 381 -25.33 10.92 -32.73
CA ILE A 381 -24.33 11.97 -32.93
C ILE A 381 -23.69 11.83 -34.32
N ARG A 382 -23.50 12.95 -34.99
CA ARG A 382 -22.94 13.02 -36.35
C ARG A 382 -21.84 14.09 -36.43
N GLY A 383 -21.11 14.10 -37.54
CA GLY A 383 -20.04 15.08 -37.78
C GLY A 383 -18.73 14.78 -37.07
N GLU A 384 -18.08 15.82 -36.58
CA GLU A 384 -16.72 15.74 -36.00
C GLU A 384 -16.67 15.00 -34.64
N ALA A 385 -17.82 14.86 -33.96
CA ALA A 385 -17.95 14.12 -32.72
C ALA A 385 -18.18 12.61 -32.92
N THR A 386 -18.10 12.11 -34.15
CA THR A 386 -18.33 10.69 -34.44
C THR A 386 -17.14 9.83 -34.03
N CYS A 387 -17.37 8.84 -33.14
CA CYS A 387 -16.36 7.94 -32.58
C CYS A 387 -16.70 6.47 -32.90
N PRO A 388 -16.36 5.98 -34.11
CA PRO A 388 -16.73 4.62 -34.53
C PRO A 388 -16.06 3.53 -33.71
N LEU A 389 -14.79 3.69 -33.33
CA LEU A 389 -14.07 2.71 -32.51
C LEU A 389 -14.64 2.65 -31.09
N LEU A 390 -14.93 3.80 -30.49
CA LEU A 390 -15.61 3.85 -29.18
C LEU A 390 -16.99 3.20 -29.23
N LEU A 391 -17.78 3.47 -30.28
CA LEU A 391 -19.08 2.84 -30.47
C LEU A 391 -18.95 1.33 -30.61
N GLN A 392 -17.94 0.86 -31.34
CA GLN A 392 -17.64 -0.57 -31.43
C GLN A 392 -17.33 -1.16 -30.04
N CYS A 393 -16.49 -0.51 -29.24
CA CYS A 393 -16.19 -0.92 -27.87
C CYS A 393 -17.45 -1.11 -27.02
N PHE A 394 -18.36 -0.13 -27.06
CA PHE A 394 -19.62 -0.23 -26.30
C PHE A 394 -20.54 -1.35 -26.83
N ASN A 395 -20.62 -1.55 -28.14
CA ASN A 395 -21.39 -2.65 -28.70
C ASN A 395 -20.81 -4.02 -28.29
N GLU A 396 -19.47 -4.17 -28.25
CA GLU A 396 -18.81 -5.38 -27.74
C GLU A 396 -19.11 -5.64 -26.25
N LEU A 397 -19.15 -4.59 -25.43
CA LEU A 397 -19.55 -4.72 -24.02
C LEU A 397 -21.02 -5.15 -23.87
N VAL A 398 -21.94 -4.58 -24.66
CA VAL A 398 -23.34 -5.00 -24.68
C VAL A 398 -23.45 -6.47 -25.07
N ALA A 399 -22.79 -6.87 -26.17
CA ALA A 399 -22.80 -8.26 -26.64
C ALA A 399 -22.25 -9.23 -25.58
N LEU A 400 -21.17 -8.86 -24.91
CA LEU A 400 -20.58 -9.68 -23.83
C LEU A 400 -21.51 -9.78 -22.61
N ARG A 401 -22.09 -8.65 -22.18
CA ARG A 401 -23.07 -8.63 -21.08
C ARG A 401 -24.24 -9.59 -21.37
N ASP A 402 -24.80 -9.50 -22.57
CA ASP A 402 -26.02 -10.22 -22.91
C ASP A 402 -25.79 -11.71 -23.21
N THR A 403 -24.58 -12.10 -23.65
CA THR A 403 -24.29 -13.48 -24.06
C THR A 403 -23.46 -14.28 -23.06
N LYS A 404 -22.58 -13.63 -22.30
CA LYS A 404 -21.56 -14.33 -21.48
C LYS A 404 -21.58 -13.99 -20.00
N LEU A 405 -22.23 -12.88 -19.58
CA LEU A 405 -22.24 -12.47 -18.19
C LEU A 405 -23.24 -13.32 -17.39
N PRO A 406 -22.79 -14.23 -16.51
CA PRO A 406 -23.72 -15.02 -15.69
C PRO A 406 -24.32 -14.15 -14.57
N GLN A 407 -25.56 -14.43 -14.21
CA GLN A 407 -26.19 -13.80 -13.04
C GLN A 407 -25.52 -14.21 -11.72
N SER A 408 -25.13 -15.49 -11.64
CA SER A 408 -24.43 -16.06 -10.51
C SER A 408 -23.48 -17.15 -10.98
N SER A 409 -22.23 -17.16 -10.48
CA SER A 409 -21.21 -18.13 -10.85
C SER A 409 -20.03 -18.12 -9.86
N GLY A 410 -19.06 -18.99 -10.07
CA GLY A 410 -17.78 -18.95 -9.34
C GLY A 410 -16.85 -17.83 -9.82
N TYR A 411 -15.95 -17.38 -8.94
CA TYR A 411 -14.99 -16.30 -9.24
C TYR A 411 -14.11 -16.58 -10.47
N ALA A 412 -13.74 -17.83 -10.73
CA ALA A 412 -12.95 -18.20 -11.92
C ALA A 412 -13.68 -17.90 -13.24
N ILE A 413 -15.00 -18.08 -13.29
CA ILE A 413 -15.80 -17.74 -14.47
C ILE A 413 -15.89 -16.23 -14.63
N PHE A 414 -16.13 -15.49 -13.55
CA PHE A 414 -16.11 -14.03 -13.59
C PHE A 414 -14.73 -13.48 -13.99
N ALA A 415 -13.63 -14.06 -13.50
CA ALA A 415 -12.28 -13.66 -13.92
C ALA A 415 -12.09 -13.77 -15.44
N ARG A 416 -12.58 -14.87 -16.06
CA ARG A 416 -12.54 -15.03 -17.52
C ARG A 416 -13.37 -13.98 -18.25
N VAL A 417 -14.61 -13.73 -17.78
CA VAL A 417 -15.50 -12.71 -18.38
C VAL A 417 -14.88 -11.32 -18.24
N PHE A 418 -14.31 -10.99 -17.09
CA PHE A 418 -13.63 -9.72 -16.86
C PHE A 418 -12.41 -9.54 -17.75
N THR A 419 -11.59 -10.57 -17.87
CA THR A 419 -10.44 -10.56 -18.78
C THR A 419 -10.89 -10.41 -20.23
N GLU A 420 -11.92 -11.12 -20.67
CA GLU A 420 -12.47 -11.01 -22.02
C GLU A 420 -13.05 -9.63 -22.30
N ALA A 421 -13.74 -9.01 -21.33
CA ALA A 421 -14.26 -7.65 -21.46
C ALA A 421 -13.13 -6.65 -21.74
N LEU A 422 -12.06 -6.70 -20.98
CA LEU A 422 -10.89 -5.83 -21.14
C LEU A 422 -10.17 -6.09 -22.49
N GLN A 423 -10.02 -7.36 -22.90
CA GLN A 423 -9.38 -7.71 -24.15
C GLN A 423 -10.17 -7.22 -25.37
N ARG A 424 -11.50 -7.32 -25.35
CA ARG A 424 -12.36 -6.85 -26.46
C ARG A 424 -12.28 -5.34 -26.66
N LEU A 425 -12.03 -4.58 -25.61
CA LEU A 425 -11.79 -3.14 -25.68
C LEU A 425 -10.36 -2.77 -26.10
N GLY A 426 -9.48 -3.76 -26.27
CA GLY A 426 -8.07 -3.52 -26.57
C GLY A 426 -7.28 -2.96 -25.41
N PHE A 427 -7.69 -3.23 -24.15
CA PHE A 427 -6.92 -2.84 -22.97
C PHE A 427 -5.52 -3.47 -23.00
N PRO A 428 -4.46 -2.72 -22.72
CA PRO A 428 -4.36 -1.39 -22.11
C PRO A 428 -4.24 -0.21 -23.11
N GLY A 429 -4.75 -0.32 -24.31
CA GLY A 429 -4.78 0.74 -25.31
C GLY A 429 -3.71 0.60 -26.39
N GLU A 430 -3.66 1.61 -27.30
CA GLU A 430 -2.81 1.59 -28.50
C GLU A 430 -1.42 2.17 -28.24
N ARG A 431 -1.28 3.02 -27.24
CA ARG A 431 -0.02 3.70 -26.94
C ARG A 431 0.98 2.79 -26.24
N LYS A 432 2.25 3.11 -26.37
CA LYS A 432 3.31 2.44 -25.61
C LYS A 432 3.15 2.74 -24.11
N LEU A 433 3.15 1.68 -23.31
CA LEU A 433 3.16 1.82 -21.86
C LEU A 433 4.54 2.26 -21.39
N ASN A 434 4.57 3.13 -20.39
CA ASN A 434 5.79 3.39 -19.64
C ASN A 434 6.10 2.22 -18.67
N SER A 435 7.27 2.26 -17.99
CA SER A 435 7.70 1.18 -17.10
C SER A 435 6.73 0.96 -15.92
N GLU A 436 6.20 2.03 -15.35
CA GLU A 436 5.23 1.97 -14.25
C GLU A 436 3.91 1.32 -14.70
N GLU A 437 3.39 1.75 -15.83
CA GLU A 437 2.16 1.20 -16.40
C GLU A 437 2.31 -0.28 -16.77
N TYR A 438 3.46 -0.66 -17.35
CA TYR A 438 3.74 -2.06 -17.66
C TYR A 438 3.74 -2.94 -16.40
N GLN A 439 4.44 -2.51 -15.35
CA GLN A 439 4.46 -3.21 -14.07
C GLN A 439 3.06 -3.25 -13.43
N THR A 440 2.26 -2.18 -13.59
CA THR A 440 0.88 -2.11 -13.11
C THR A 440 0.00 -3.14 -13.82
N VAL A 441 0.14 -3.32 -15.14
CA VAL A 441 -0.57 -4.38 -15.90
C VAL A 441 -0.17 -5.76 -15.41
N GLN A 442 1.12 -6.02 -15.19
CA GLN A 442 1.59 -7.31 -14.66
C GLN A 442 0.98 -7.60 -13.27
N LYS A 443 0.94 -6.58 -12.41
CA LYS A 443 0.31 -6.71 -11.08
C LYS A 443 -1.19 -6.95 -11.19
N TRP A 444 -1.86 -6.28 -12.11
CA TRP A 444 -3.29 -6.51 -12.38
C TRP A 444 -3.58 -7.95 -12.81
N GLN A 445 -2.76 -8.51 -13.70
CA GLN A 445 -2.90 -9.90 -14.12
C GLN A 445 -2.74 -10.87 -12.94
N SER A 446 -1.76 -10.63 -12.06
CA SER A 446 -1.58 -11.45 -10.86
C SER A 446 -2.78 -11.37 -9.91
N ILE A 447 -3.40 -10.18 -9.76
CA ILE A 447 -4.63 -10.02 -8.97
C ILE A 447 -5.82 -10.75 -9.58
N LEU A 448 -5.97 -10.75 -10.92
CA LEU A 448 -7.04 -11.51 -11.57
C LEU A 448 -6.89 -13.03 -11.37
N ILE A 449 -5.65 -13.53 -11.35
CA ILE A 449 -5.37 -14.94 -11.01
C ILE A 449 -5.74 -15.24 -9.55
N GLU A 450 -5.35 -14.36 -8.64
CA GLU A 450 -5.68 -14.49 -7.22
C GLU A 450 -7.20 -14.41 -6.98
N PHE A 451 -7.89 -13.46 -7.64
CA PHE A 451 -9.34 -13.37 -7.63
C PHE A 451 -10.01 -14.66 -8.16
N ALA A 452 -9.52 -15.22 -9.26
CA ALA A 452 -10.02 -16.48 -9.80
C ALA A 452 -9.89 -17.63 -8.79
N SER A 453 -8.77 -17.69 -8.08
CA SER A 453 -8.48 -18.72 -7.07
C SER A 453 -9.29 -18.55 -5.77
N SER A 454 -9.81 -17.36 -5.49
CA SER A 454 -10.61 -17.08 -4.29
C SER A 454 -11.86 -17.95 -4.18
N GLY A 455 -12.36 -18.46 -5.31
CA GLY A 455 -13.59 -19.25 -5.40
C GLY A 455 -13.49 -20.72 -5.02
N GLN A 456 -12.33 -21.25 -4.71
CA GLN A 456 -12.18 -22.70 -4.37
C GLN A 456 -13.00 -23.12 -3.14
N ASN A 457 -13.36 -22.17 -2.29
CA ASN A 457 -14.10 -22.40 -1.04
C ASN A 457 -15.46 -21.69 -0.99
N ALA A 458 -15.85 -20.90 -1.99
CA ALA A 458 -17.04 -20.09 -1.99
C ALA A 458 -18.19 -20.70 -2.80
N ALA A 459 -19.41 -20.53 -2.31
CA ALA A 459 -20.62 -20.74 -3.08
C ALA A 459 -20.66 -19.81 -4.32
N SER A 460 -21.54 -20.10 -5.27
CA SER A 460 -21.82 -19.22 -6.40
C SER A 460 -22.16 -17.81 -5.93
N VAL A 461 -21.52 -16.79 -6.51
CA VAL A 461 -21.70 -15.38 -6.17
C VAL A 461 -22.35 -14.62 -7.33
N SER A 462 -23.05 -13.52 -7.04
CA SER A 462 -23.58 -12.63 -8.06
C SER A 462 -22.46 -11.81 -8.71
N PHE A 463 -22.73 -11.27 -9.91
CA PHE A 463 -21.82 -10.34 -10.59
C PHE A 463 -21.42 -9.16 -9.68
N TYR A 464 -22.39 -8.58 -8.96
CA TYR A 464 -22.14 -7.46 -8.06
C TYR A 464 -21.16 -7.83 -6.93
N GLN A 465 -21.36 -9.00 -6.30
CA GLN A 465 -20.45 -9.51 -5.26
C GLN A 465 -19.07 -9.78 -5.82
N ALA A 466 -18.97 -10.40 -7.01
CA ALA A 466 -17.70 -10.66 -7.67
C ALA A 466 -16.93 -9.38 -7.98
N LEU A 467 -17.59 -8.38 -8.58
CA LEU A 467 -16.97 -7.09 -8.88
C LEU A 467 -16.59 -6.32 -7.62
N SER A 468 -17.42 -6.34 -6.57
CA SER A 468 -17.12 -5.73 -5.28
C SER A 468 -15.89 -6.36 -4.65
N HIS A 469 -15.77 -7.68 -4.69
CA HIS A 469 -14.59 -8.39 -4.18
C HIS A 469 -13.31 -8.03 -4.97
N LEU A 470 -13.37 -8.00 -6.30
CA LEU A 470 -12.24 -7.58 -7.13
C LEU A 470 -11.81 -6.13 -6.80
N LYS A 471 -12.77 -5.22 -6.62
CA LYS A 471 -12.50 -3.84 -6.18
C LYS A 471 -11.81 -3.80 -4.82
N GLN A 472 -12.27 -4.61 -3.86
CA GLN A 472 -11.63 -4.72 -2.54
C GLN A 472 -10.18 -5.22 -2.63
N ILE A 473 -9.93 -6.25 -3.44
CA ILE A 473 -8.56 -6.74 -3.67
C ILE A 473 -7.69 -5.60 -4.22
N ALA A 474 -8.15 -4.90 -5.25
CA ALA A 474 -7.41 -3.79 -5.86
C ALA A 474 -7.19 -2.60 -4.90
N GLN A 475 -8.17 -2.28 -4.05
CA GLN A 475 -8.07 -1.20 -3.06
C GLN A 475 -7.11 -1.52 -1.91
N LYS A 476 -7.08 -2.77 -1.46
CA LYS A 476 -6.25 -3.19 -0.32
C LYS A 476 -4.85 -3.68 -0.73
N THR A 477 -4.64 -3.97 -2.02
CA THR A 477 -3.31 -4.34 -2.52
C THR A 477 -2.49 -3.07 -2.72
N LEU A 478 -1.54 -2.85 -1.83
CA LEU A 478 -0.53 -1.81 -2.01
C LEU A 478 0.45 -2.25 -3.09
N PHE A 479 0.65 -1.39 -4.06
CA PHE A 479 1.58 -1.61 -5.15
C PHE A 479 2.54 -0.43 -5.28
N GLN A 480 3.81 -0.74 -5.44
CA GLN A 480 4.86 0.21 -5.73
C GLN A 480 5.64 -0.33 -6.92
N PRO A 481 5.66 0.37 -8.06
CA PRO A 481 6.52 0.02 -9.18
C PRO A 481 7.99 0.01 -8.74
N GLU A 482 8.76 -0.91 -9.29
CA GLU A 482 10.21 -0.91 -9.07
C GLU A 482 10.79 0.34 -9.71
N SER A 483 11.39 1.18 -8.89
CA SER A 483 12.11 2.38 -9.31
C SER A 483 13.60 2.12 -9.34
N LEU A 484 14.31 2.90 -10.13
CA LEU A 484 15.76 2.99 -10.09
C LEU A 484 16.22 3.35 -8.66
N ASP A 485 17.46 3.01 -8.35
CA ASP A 485 18.07 3.39 -7.10
C ASP A 485 18.20 4.92 -7.05
N VAL A 486 17.43 5.55 -6.17
CA VAL A 486 17.38 7.01 -6.04
C VAL A 486 17.94 7.43 -4.68
N PRO A 487 18.64 8.55 -4.60
CA PRO A 487 19.36 8.98 -3.40
C PRO A 487 18.45 9.36 -2.23
N ILE A 488 17.24 9.86 -2.47
CA ILE A 488 16.31 10.28 -1.42
C ILE A 488 15.28 9.16 -1.19
N GLN A 489 15.23 8.66 0.05
CA GLN A 489 14.34 7.58 0.46
C GLN A 489 13.34 8.07 1.50
N ILE A 490 12.06 8.13 1.15
CA ILE A 490 10.97 8.57 2.03
C ILE A 490 10.28 7.33 2.59
N LEU A 491 10.29 7.18 3.92
CA LEU A 491 10.06 5.92 4.61
C LEU A 491 9.04 6.03 5.74
N GLY A 492 8.30 4.96 5.98
CA GLY A 492 7.60 4.76 7.24
C GLY A 492 8.55 4.33 8.36
N VAL A 493 8.06 4.36 9.60
CA VAL A 493 8.84 4.06 10.82
C VAL A 493 9.51 2.69 10.78
N LEU A 494 8.76 1.65 10.42
CA LEU A 494 9.26 0.27 10.41
C LEU A 494 10.25 0.00 9.27
N GLU A 495 10.10 0.71 8.17
CA GLU A 495 10.94 0.57 6.99
C GLU A 495 12.28 1.30 7.14
N ALA A 496 12.29 2.40 7.89
CA ALA A 496 13.50 3.14 8.23
C ALA A 496 14.34 2.45 9.32
N ASN A 497 13.76 1.47 10.01
CA ASN A 497 14.45 0.78 11.09
C ASN A 497 15.65 -0.02 10.53
N HIS A 498 16.80 0.14 11.14
CA HIS A 498 18.06 -0.49 10.74
C HIS A 498 18.61 -0.06 9.36
N VAL A 499 18.16 1.05 8.78
CA VAL A 499 18.78 1.67 7.60
C VAL A 499 19.72 2.79 8.06
N ILE A 500 20.92 2.84 7.49
CA ILE A 500 21.91 3.89 7.75
C ILE A 500 21.88 4.87 6.59
N PHE A 501 21.90 6.15 6.89
CA PHE A 501 21.88 7.25 5.94
C PHE A 501 23.11 8.16 6.18
N ASP A 502 23.47 8.95 5.18
CA ASP A 502 24.40 10.06 5.38
C ASP A 502 23.68 11.22 6.09
N HIS A 503 22.41 11.48 5.69
CA HIS A 503 21.57 12.52 6.24
C HIS A 503 20.17 11.98 6.52
N LEU A 504 19.60 12.30 7.69
CA LEU A 504 18.28 11.84 8.10
C LEU A 504 17.40 13.01 8.56
N TRP A 505 16.18 13.08 8.04
CA TRP A 505 15.12 13.95 8.54
C TRP A 505 13.93 13.13 8.98
N VAL A 506 13.49 13.28 10.22
CA VAL A 506 12.29 12.64 10.76
C VAL A 506 11.24 13.72 10.99
N MET A 507 10.18 13.68 10.22
CA MET A 507 9.09 14.66 10.25
C MET A 507 7.89 14.16 11.06
N GLY A 508 6.99 15.06 11.44
CA GLY A 508 5.74 14.72 12.13
C GLY A 508 5.95 14.19 13.55
N VAL A 509 7.04 14.58 14.26
CA VAL A 509 7.35 14.11 15.62
C VAL A 509 6.64 14.98 16.64
N SER A 510 5.30 15.12 16.52
CA SER A 510 4.45 15.79 17.49
C SER A 510 3.99 14.85 18.61
N ASP A 511 3.45 15.39 19.68
CA ASP A 511 2.85 14.65 20.80
C ASP A 511 1.64 13.80 20.37
N GLU A 512 0.98 14.16 19.28
CA GLU A 512 -0.13 13.42 18.73
C GLU A 512 0.31 12.21 17.89
N GLN A 513 1.38 12.34 17.10
CA GLN A 513 1.84 11.31 16.16
C GLN A 513 2.95 10.42 16.74
N TRP A 514 3.71 10.92 17.72
CA TRP A 514 4.84 10.24 18.34
C TRP A 514 4.90 10.46 19.85
N PRO A 515 4.89 9.42 20.69
CA PRO A 515 5.05 7.98 20.40
C PRO A 515 3.87 7.36 19.68
N LEU A 516 4.11 6.19 19.07
CA LEU A 516 3.06 5.39 18.42
C LEU A 516 1.92 5.09 19.41
N ARG A 517 0.69 5.17 18.93
CA ARG A 517 -0.49 4.86 19.75
C ARG A 517 -0.64 3.35 19.93
N PRO A 518 -1.08 2.89 21.11
CA PRO A 518 -1.44 1.50 21.31
C PRO A 518 -2.60 1.10 20.40
N ASN A 519 -2.52 -0.10 19.85
CA ASN A 519 -3.56 -0.66 18.99
C ASN A 519 -3.78 -2.16 19.32
N PRO A 520 -4.36 -2.48 20.49
CA PRO A 520 -4.67 -3.86 20.85
C PRO A 520 -5.76 -4.43 19.95
N ASN A 521 -5.66 -5.72 19.59
CA ASN A 521 -6.71 -6.39 18.84
C ASN A 521 -7.95 -6.61 19.72
N PRO A 522 -9.16 -6.21 19.30
CA PRO A 522 -10.37 -6.26 20.12
C PRO A 522 -10.87 -7.68 20.45
N PHE A 523 -10.51 -8.69 19.64
CA PHE A 523 -10.91 -10.07 19.85
C PHE A 523 -10.03 -10.83 20.84
N ILE A 524 -8.92 -10.24 21.27
CA ILE A 524 -8.03 -10.84 22.27
C ILE A 524 -8.11 -9.98 23.55
N PRO A 525 -8.34 -10.57 24.75
CA PRO A 525 -8.35 -9.81 26.00
C PRO A 525 -7.08 -8.96 26.16
N VAL A 526 -7.25 -7.66 26.44
CA VAL A 526 -6.13 -6.71 26.56
C VAL A 526 -5.14 -7.11 27.65
N GLU A 527 -5.66 -7.70 28.75
CA GLU A 527 -4.85 -8.19 29.85
C GLU A 527 -3.92 -9.32 29.38
N LEU A 528 -4.42 -10.26 28.55
CA LEU A 528 -3.62 -11.34 27.99
C LEU A 528 -2.53 -10.79 27.05
N GLN A 529 -2.90 -9.84 26.18
CA GLN A 529 -1.96 -9.17 25.29
C GLN A 529 -0.85 -8.43 26.09
N SER A 530 -1.21 -7.76 27.19
CA SER A 530 -0.28 -7.01 28.03
C SER A 530 0.66 -7.93 28.82
N GLN A 531 0.14 -9.03 29.41
CA GLN A 531 0.93 -10.02 30.15
C GLN A 531 2.01 -10.69 29.29
N THR A 532 1.75 -10.85 28.01
CA THR A 532 2.66 -11.49 27.05
C THR A 532 3.62 -10.52 26.39
N GLN A 533 3.58 -9.24 26.78
CA GLN A 533 4.44 -8.18 26.26
C GLN A 533 4.36 -8.05 24.73
N LEU A 534 3.15 -8.22 24.16
CA LEU A 534 2.91 -7.93 22.76
C LEU A 534 3.27 -6.47 22.46
N PRO A 535 3.99 -6.16 21.39
CA PRO A 535 4.33 -4.79 21.05
C PRO A 535 3.04 -3.98 20.79
N PHE A 536 3.05 -2.70 21.18
CA PHE A 536 1.96 -1.73 20.94
C PHE A 536 0.61 -2.00 21.61
N VAL A 537 0.54 -2.83 22.63
CA VAL A 537 -0.70 -3.10 23.35
C VAL A 537 -0.99 -2.07 24.45
N SER A 538 0.02 -1.67 25.18
CA SER A 538 -0.11 -0.69 26.26
C SER A 538 0.66 0.60 25.93
N PRO A 539 0.23 1.78 26.51
CA PRO A 539 0.94 3.04 26.33
C PRO A 539 2.40 2.97 26.75
N SER A 540 2.72 2.25 27.84
CA SER A 540 4.08 2.10 28.33
C SER A 540 4.98 1.30 27.38
N GLN A 541 4.44 0.26 26.75
CA GLN A 541 5.17 -0.55 25.76
C GLN A 541 5.39 0.24 24.47
N ALA A 542 4.35 0.92 23.98
CA ALA A 542 4.42 1.77 22.80
C ALA A 542 5.45 2.90 23.00
N PHE A 543 5.45 3.55 24.18
CA PHE A 543 6.42 4.56 24.55
C PHE A 543 7.86 4.02 24.59
N ALA A 544 8.07 2.87 25.25
CA ALA A 544 9.40 2.25 25.36
C ALA A 544 9.96 1.85 23.98
N TYR A 545 9.10 1.33 23.11
CA TYR A 545 9.49 0.97 21.74
C TYR A 545 9.80 2.23 20.89
N SER A 546 8.93 3.24 20.94
CA SER A 546 9.15 4.50 20.24
C SER A 546 10.42 5.21 20.73
N LYS A 547 10.73 5.16 22.03
CA LYS A 547 11.99 5.65 22.58
C LYS A 547 13.20 4.93 21.98
N LYS A 548 13.15 3.60 21.88
CA LYS A 548 14.23 2.81 21.25
C LYS A 548 14.45 3.20 19.79
N LEU A 549 13.35 3.39 19.03
CA LEU A 549 13.41 3.84 17.63
C LEU A 549 13.99 5.26 17.51
N THR A 550 13.54 6.20 18.34
CA THR A 550 14.09 7.58 18.35
C THR A 550 15.59 7.59 18.60
N GLN A 551 16.06 6.78 19.53
CA GLN A 551 17.51 6.64 19.80
C GLN A 551 18.27 6.07 18.60
N ARG A 552 17.68 5.11 17.89
CA ARG A 552 18.27 4.57 16.66
C ARG A 552 18.36 5.61 15.56
N TRP A 553 17.28 6.38 15.32
CA TRP A 553 17.30 7.44 14.34
C TRP A 553 18.41 8.45 14.61
N LEU A 554 18.55 8.87 15.88
CA LEU A 554 19.62 9.78 16.30
C LEU A 554 21.03 9.22 16.05
N ASN A 555 21.17 7.90 15.85
CA ASN A 555 22.46 7.24 15.61
C ASN A 555 22.61 6.69 14.19
N SER A 556 21.60 6.83 13.33
CA SER A 556 21.60 6.24 11.99
C SER A 556 22.18 7.14 10.90
N ALA A 557 22.55 8.38 11.22
CA ALA A 557 23.16 9.33 10.29
C ALA A 557 24.11 10.31 11.01
N ASP A 558 24.97 10.97 10.24
CA ASP A 558 25.86 12.03 10.75
C ASP A 558 25.10 13.33 11.02
N GLU A 559 24.09 13.63 10.23
CA GLU A 559 23.16 14.75 10.44
C GLU A 559 21.74 14.23 10.61
N VAL A 560 21.12 14.54 11.75
CA VAL A 560 19.74 14.13 12.08
C VAL A 560 18.91 15.32 12.48
N ILE A 561 17.83 15.57 11.75
CA ILE A 561 16.85 16.60 12.02
C ILE A 561 15.54 15.92 12.40
N LEU A 562 14.97 16.33 13.54
CA LEU A 562 13.63 15.91 13.97
C LEU A 562 12.72 17.14 13.84
N SER A 563 11.53 16.98 13.26
CA SER A 563 10.64 18.12 13.06
C SER A 563 9.19 17.82 13.39
N TYR A 564 8.44 18.86 13.69
CA TYR A 564 7.00 18.78 13.95
C TYR A 564 6.30 20.07 13.53
N PRO A 565 5.03 20.00 13.07
CA PRO A 565 4.20 21.18 12.83
C PRO A 565 3.61 21.69 14.14
N LYS A 566 3.42 23.02 14.28
CA LYS A 566 2.74 23.64 15.42
C LYS A 566 1.24 23.49 15.40
N ASN A 567 0.68 23.33 14.22
CA ASN A 567 -0.75 23.13 14.01
C ASN A 567 -0.98 21.96 13.08
N ASP A 568 -2.04 21.20 13.35
CA ASP A 568 -2.56 20.20 12.41
C ASP A 568 -3.33 20.89 11.26
N ASP A 569 -3.86 20.07 10.32
CA ASP A 569 -4.61 20.55 9.16
C ASP A 569 -5.96 21.20 9.54
N ASP A 570 -6.48 20.91 10.74
CA ASP A 570 -7.69 21.50 11.30
C ASP A 570 -7.42 22.77 12.15
N GLY A 571 -6.15 23.15 12.31
CA GLY A 571 -5.71 24.32 13.07
C GLY A 571 -5.53 24.09 14.58
N ASN A 572 -5.59 22.84 15.05
CA ASN A 572 -5.33 22.53 16.46
C ASN A 572 -3.84 22.63 16.77
N ALA A 573 -3.50 23.19 17.95
CA ALA A 573 -2.12 23.34 18.37
C ALA A 573 -1.49 21.98 18.74
N LEU A 574 -0.32 21.71 18.19
CA LEU A 574 0.51 20.54 18.47
C LEU A 574 1.76 20.94 19.26
N GLN A 575 2.30 19.99 20.02
CA GLN A 575 3.54 20.15 20.78
C GLN A 575 4.60 19.15 20.33
N ALA A 576 5.85 19.44 20.67
CA ALA A 576 6.93 18.50 20.44
C ALA A 576 6.68 17.18 21.19
N SER A 577 7.00 16.05 20.57
CA SER A 577 6.96 14.77 21.25
C SER A 577 7.80 14.77 22.52
N PRO A 578 7.34 14.17 23.63
CA PRO A 578 8.15 14.00 24.84
C PRO A 578 9.51 13.32 24.61
N LEU A 579 9.61 12.51 23.54
CA LEU A 579 10.81 11.76 23.20
C LEU A 579 11.93 12.62 22.59
N ILE A 580 11.61 13.83 22.14
CA ILE A 580 12.60 14.76 21.54
C ILE A 580 12.94 15.97 22.40
N HIS A 581 12.32 16.13 23.57
CA HIS A 581 12.59 17.27 24.48
C HIS A 581 14.06 17.39 24.91
N SER A 582 14.79 16.27 24.94
CA SER A 582 16.23 16.27 25.27
C SER A 582 17.14 16.64 24.10
N VAL A 583 16.59 16.73 22.89
CA VAL A 583 17.35 17.09 21.69
C VAL A 583 17.36 18.63 21.57
N ALA A 584 18.49 19.23 21.26
CA ALA A 584 18.61 20.68 21.16
C ALA A 584 17.76 21.23 20.02
N LYS A 585 17.09 22.37 20.26
CA LYS A 585 16.42 23.13 19.19
C LYS A 585 17.48 23.84 18.35
N ILE A 586 17.43 23.64 17.04
CA ILE A 586 18.38 24.26 16.10
C ILE A 586 17.66 25.20 15.14
N PRO A 587 18.27 26.33 14.78
CA PRO A 587 17.79 27.12 13.64
C PRO A 587 18.16 26.39 12.34
N ILE A 588 17.22 26.33 11.40
CA ILE A 588 17.51 25.90 10.03
C ILE A 588 17.50 27.13 9.14
N HIS A 589 18.62 27.36 8.48
CA HIS A 589 18.76 28.34 7.41
C HIS A 589 18.83 27.57 6.09
N LEU A 590 17.72 27.53 5.38
CA LEU A 590 17.63 26.92 4.05
C LEU A 590 17.48 28.04 3.01
N ALA A 591 18.01 27.78 1.84
CA ALA A 591 17.76 28.64 0.69
C ALA A 591 16.24 28.69 0.43
N THR A 592 15.69 29.90 0.29
CA THR A 592 14.29 30.05 -0.10
C THR A 592 14.16 29.76 -1.57
N TRP A 593 13.54 28.64 -1.92
CA TRP A 593 13.13 28.34 -3.29
C TRP A 593 11.72 28.90 -3.48
N GLN A 594 11.56 29.77 -4.46
CA GLN A 594 10.24 30.23 -4.86
C GLN A 594 9.64 29.21 -5.82
N SER A 595 8.41 28.79 -5.57
CA SER A 595 7.67 27.97 -6.53
C SER A 595 7.38 28.78 -7.80
N GLN A 596 7.21 28.11 -8.94
CA GLN A 596 6.79 28.79 -10.17
C GLN A 596 5.45 29.52 -9.98
N ASP A 597 4.54 28.98 -9.19
CA ASP A 597 3.26 29.61 -8.87
C ASP A 597 3.46 30.95 -8.11
N GLU A 598 4.41 30.98 -7.16
CA GLU A 598 4.78 32.23 -6.47
C GLU A 598 5.44 33.23 -7.42
N LEU A 599 6.32 32.79 -8.30
CA LEU A 599 6.96 33.64 -9.31
C LEU A 599 5.92 34.18 -10.31
N ILE A 600 4.97 33.36 -10.75
CA ILE A 600 3.87 33.75 -11.61
C ILE A 600 2.96 34.74 -10.85
N ALA A 601 2.58 34.44 -9.61
CA ALA A 601 1.75 35.32 -8.79
C ALA A 601 2.40 36.70 -8.54
N GLN A 602 3.73 36.74 -8.41
CA GLN A 602 4.49 38.00 -8.26
C GLN A 602 4.66 38.76 -9.58
N SER A 603 4.73 38.06 -10.71
CA SER A 603 4.97 38.67 -12.03
C SER A 603 3.70 39.00 -12.80
N CYS A 604 2.59 38.31 -12.52
CA CYS A 604 1.32 38.53 -13.21
C CYS A 604 0.46 39.57 -12.50
N LYS A 605 -0.07 40.55 -13.26
CA LYS A 605 -1.17 41.36 -12.79
C LYS A 605 -2.45 40.54 -12.89
N LEU A 606 -3.13 40.34 -11.75
CA LEU A 606 -4.48 39.81 -11.76
C LEU A 606 -5.41 40.85 -12.40
N GLU A 607 -5.93 40.53 -13.58
CA GLU A 607 -7.02 41.29 -14.16
C GLU A 607 -8.32 40.81 -13.52
N SER A 608 -9.08 41.76 -12.99
CA SER A 608 -10.44 41.49 -12.51
C SER A 608 -11.35 41.39 -13.70
N ASP A 609 -11.65 40.17 -14.15
CA ASP A 609 -12.72 39.91 -15.10
C ASP A 609 -14.03 39.71 -14.32
N SER A 610 -14.90 40.70 -14.37
CA SER A 610 -16.24 40.58 -13.83
C SER A 610 -17.19 40.24 -14.98
N ASP A 611 -17.51 38.97 -15.10
CA ASP A 611 -18.60 38.55 -15.99
C ASP A 611 -19.93 39.07 -15.42
N HIS A 612 -20.35 40.22 -15.93
CA HIS A 612 -21.64 40.83 -15.61
C HIS A 612 -22.79 40.19 -16.40
N GLN A 613 -22.55 39.16 -17.22
CA GLN A 613 -23.63 38.42 -17.85
C GLN A 613 -24.31 37.56 -16.79
N ALA A 614 -25.47 38.02 -16.33
CA ALA A 614 -26.31 37.19 -15.50
C ALA A 614 -26.54 35.85 -16.20
N PHE A 615 -26.22 34.74 -15.54
CA PHE A 615 -26.62 33.40 -15.99
C PHE A 615 -28.14 33.36 -16.10
N ALA A 616 -28.70 33.77 -17.25
CA ALA A 616 -30.11 33.64 -17.54
C ALA A 616 -30.39 32.16 -17.83
N LEU A 617 -30.91 31.47 -16.84
CA LEU A 617 -31.48 30.14 -17.08
C LEU A 617 -32.61 30.27 -18.10
N SER A 618 -32.63 29.43 -19.13
CA SER A 618 -33.72 29.42 -20.08
C SER A 618 -35.04 29.10 -19.35
N GLU A 619 -36.14 29.70 -19.79
CA GLU A 619 -37.47 29.43 -19.23
C GLU A 619 -37.79 27.93 -19.18
N LYS A 620 -37.40 27.16 -20.21
CA LYS A 620 -37.51 25.71 -20.26
C LYS A 620 -36.74 24.99 -19.14
N THR A 621 -35.62 25.55 -18.66
CA THR A 621 -34.84 25.00 -17.54
C THR A 621 -35.47 25.34 -16.20
N LEU A 622 -36.14 26.50 -16.11
CA LEU A 622 -36.86 26.91 -14.91
C LEU A 622 -38.14 26.12 -14.69
N GLU A 623 -38.85 25.73 -15.77
CA GLU A 623 -40.08 24.94 -15.72
C GLU A 623 -39.89 23.46 -15.34
N LYS A 624 -38.65 22.92 -15.52
CA LYS A 624 -38.39 21.54 -15.14
C LYS A 624 -38.41 21.36 -13.61
N PRO A 625 -39.10 20.33 -13.08
CA PRO A 625 -39.09 20.06 -11.65
C PRO A 625 -37.67 19.72 -11.19
N LEU A 626 -37.30 20.26 -10.02
CA LEU A 626 -35.99 19.96 -9.39
C LEU A 626 -35.94 18.48 -8.98
N LYS A 627 -35.04 17.75 -9.58
CA LYS A 627 -34.73 16.37 -9.17
C LYS A 627 -33.74 16.39 -8.01
N GLY A 628 -33.94 15.56 -6.98
CA GLY A 628 -32.97 15.43 -5.86
C GLY A 628 -33.59 15.42 -4.46
N GLY A 629 -34.87 15.64 -4.32
CA GLY A 629 -35.58 15.56 -3.04
C GLY A 629 -34.92 16.38 -1.94
N THR A 630 -34.70 15.78 -0.77
CA THR A 630 -34.04 16.43 0.39
C THR A 630 -32.57 16.81 0.14
N ALA A 631 -31.91 16.21 -0.86
CA ALA A 631 -30.55 16.58 -1.23
C ALA A 631 -30.46 18.01 -1.77
N VAL A 632 -31.51 18.51 -2.45
CA VAL A 632 -31.59 19.91 -2.91
C VAL A 632 -31.50 20.85 -1.71
N ILE A 633 -32.28 20.58 -0.66
CA ILE A 633 -32.31 21.42 0.55
C ILE A 633 -30.96 21.38 1.26
N LYS A 634 -30.36 20.21 1.38
CA LYS A 634 -29.04 20.03 1.99
C LYS A 634 -27.96 20.82 1.23
N ASP A 635 -27.93 20.69 -0.10
CA ASP A 635 -26.94 21.37 -0.93
C ASP A 635 -27.19 22.89 -0.96
N TYR A 636 -28.46 23.33 -0.94
CA TYR A 636 -28.83 24.76 -0.86
C TYR A 636 -28.42 25.38 0.49
N ALA A 637 -28.65 24.67 1.59
CA ALA A 637 -28.25 25.11 2.92
C ALA A 637 -26.71 25.22 3.06
N ALA A 638 -25.98 24.34 2.39
CA ALA A 638 -24.51 24.37 2.37
C ALA A 638 -23.97 25.50 1.47
N CYS A 639 -24.52 25.66 0.28
CA CYS A 639 -24.17 26.70 -0.69
C CYS A 639 -25.24 26.81 -1.80
N PRO A 640 -25.92 27.96 -1.97
CA PRO A 640 -26.91 28.15 -3.03
C PRO A 640 -26.38 27.90 -4.45
N ILE A 641 -25.11 28.29 -4.72
CA ILE A 641 -24.44 28.06 -6.01
C ILE A 641 -24.24 26.56 -6.26
N ARG A 642 -23.84 25.83 -5.24
CA ARG A 642 -23.70 24.37 -5.32
C ARG A 642 -25.03 23.70 -5.67
N ALA A 643 -26.11 24.13 -5.04
CA ALA A 643 -27.46 23.61 -5.34
C ALA A 643 -27.88 23.94 -6.78
N LEU A 644 -27.60 25.17 -7.24
CA LEU A 644 -27.90 25.61 -8.60
C LEU A 644 -27.15 24.74 -9.63
N ILE A 645 -25.83 24.61 -9.47
CA ILE A 645 -25.00 23.81 -10.38
C ILE A 645 -25.46 22.36 -10.39
N LYS A 646 -25.62 21.74 -9.22
CA LYS A 646 -25.85 20.30 -9.09
C LYS A 646 -27.28 19.84 -9.45
N HIS A 647 -28.28 20.71 -9.27
CA HIS A 647 -29.68 20.34 -9.43
C HIS A 647 -30.41 21.09 -10.55
N ARG A 648 -29.80 22.11 -11.15
CA ARG A 648 -30.36 22.91 -12.25
C ARG A 648 -29.52 22.89 -13.50
N LEU A 649 -28.18 22.92 -13.39
CA LEU A 649 -27.29 23.03 -14.52
C LEU A 649 -26.70 21.68 -14.94
N ASN A 650 -26.82 20.64 -14.10
CA ASN A 650 -26.43 19.26 -14.43
C ASN A 650 -27.57 18.49 -15.12
#